data_27c749162f65bb4a68d16e52cc90a279
#
_entry.id   27c749162f65bb4a68d16e52cc90a279
#
_cell.length_a   1.000
_cell.length_b   1.000
_cell.length_c   1.000
_cell.angle_alpha   90.00
_cell.angle_beta   90.00
_cell.angle_gamma   90.00
#
_symmetry.space_group_name_H-M   'P 1'
#
loop_
_entity.id
_entity.type
_entity.pdbx_description
1 polymer ?
#
loop_
_entity_poly.entity_id
_entity_poly.type
_entity_poly.pdbx_seq_one_letter_code
_entity_poly.pdbx_strand_id
1 'polypeptide(L)'
;LGVLPACTRLPHLLLVGTLLVANGTRAQSPTLVKDFYPGVSSTASAGAGFDAFLGVSGGKAFLNGDQDGNRGLWITDGTAAGTRALLDLPVTSGVDVGGTFFFGAVSQERGSLWKTDGTTAGTTFVSRSSTDLSVDTKPIKLTRAGSHLFFAVDDGIHGTELWTSDGTSAGTRLVKDVTPGPAGTFGYSAELVGVGELLLFSCHYTVDCGLWKSDGSEAGTSQIASLSSVSNLVNVNGTLYFRATDPTHGSELWKTDGTAAGTVLVRDIVPGAAGSAPDGLVSFSDSLYFRAGSDGSTWKSDGTEAGTVLVHSSPSSVPLVPSGALLFTASGSQLWVSDGTAAGTALVRDFGVAFFLRTSATIPGALLFWVDRDVDGLELWRSDGTPAGTTLVEVVDPGSATPSPNSAVSIPGSALLLIYNVPFALWRSDGTFAGTFPVQGPVFRPNNGLPAWLSDVNGTLLFSAVDEGHGQELWRSDGTPGGTYLVKDIEPGPGSSFAGPFFAAPSTVFFRAWTSATGSEIYRTDGTEAGTFLVKDVQSGDTSAWLLGLLGELFLFAPDDGVHGMEPWRTDGTPDGTFLLGDLTPGAASSQVSPLGILNGEFLLAVSDGSSTTLWKTDGTVAGTVAAGPMPTWEWSGVELANALVFSASDAAHGAELWRTDGTAGGTTLLLDVNPTGSSSAYPVARLGDRVVFWADDGTHGGELWATDGTPTGTALLKDINPGPAQSYGARWTVLGSTLFFWAYDGIHGYEPWKTDGTGPGTVLLRDIAPGPMGSMLIEHFASAGHEVFFTASDRVSGRELWRSDGTEAGTTRVTDLVPGIGAGAVPWDFSMNRTVFARSGGRVFFTATDGTTGHELWSLPVPTKFHTIVPCRVADTRDPAGPTGGAPLGSSETVVVQVTGRCGIPSTALSIAANVTVVSPSAVGSLSVFAGGPIVSGSTQVPVTAGKTRALHFLPGLGTTGSLSFRPSMQAGGSTDVLLDVSGYFE
;
A
#
# COMPACT_ATOMS: atom_id res chain seq x y z
N LEU A 1 -47.32 -55.38 43.22
CA LEU A 1 -47.28 -56.61 42.41
C LEU A 1 -46.83 -56.21 40.99
N GLY A 2 -45.76 -56.53 40.61
CA GLY A 2 -45.13 -57.70 40.17
C GLY A 2 -44.00 -57.36 39.19
N VAL A 3 -42.89 -57.98 39.53
CA VAL A 3 -41.92 -58.66 38.65
C VAL A 3 -41.06 -57.81 37.69
N LEU A 4 -39.81 -57.69 38.07
CA LEU A 4 -38.68 -57.57 37.16
C LEU A 4 -38.55 -58.74 36.22
N PRO A 5 -38.10 -58.58 34.99
CA PRO A 5 -37.06 -59.48 34.52
C PRO A 5 -35.85 -58.81 33.92
N ALA A 6 -34.71 -59.40 34.28
CA ALA A 6 -33.52 -59.77 33.49
C ALA A 6 -32.81 -58.68 32.62
N CYS A 7 -31.57 -58.41 33.02
CA CYS A 7 -30.48 -57.90 32.24
C CYS A 7 -30.32 -58.63 30.92
N THR A 8 -30.43 -57.90 29.81
CA THR A 8 -29.86 -58.27 28.52
C THR A 8 -28.78 -57.25 28.17
N ARG A 9 -27.59 -57.77 27.95
CA ARG A 9 -26.40 -57.05 27.49
C ARG A 9 -26.70 -56.31 26.21
N LEU A 10 -26.65 -54.95 26.19
CA LEU A 10 -26.57 -54.13 25.01
C LEU A 10 -25.10 -53.98 24.62
N PRO A 11 -24.74 -54.14 23.34
CA PRO A 11 -23.38 -53.91 22.86
C PRO A 11 -23.04 -52.43 23.01
N HIS A 12 -21.82 -52.12 23.35
CA HIS A 12 -21.24 -50.78 23.32
C HIS A 12 -21.36 -50.26 21.91
N LEU A 13 -22.41 -49.49 21.63
CA LEU A 13 -22.45 -48.57 20.49
C LEU A 13 -21.41 -47.49 20.83
N LEU A 14 -20.27 -47.51 20.11
CA LEU A 14 -19.39 -46.38 19.99
C LEU A 14 -20.27 -45.24 19.40
N LEU A 15 -20.77 -44.36 20.25
CA LEU A 15 -21.16 -43.02 19.81
C LEU A 15 -19.85 -42.33 19.37
N VAL A 16 -19.52 -42.47 18.08
CA VAL A 16 -18.72 -41.49 17.41
C VAL A 16 -19.62 -40.26 17.40
N GLY A 17 -19.55 -39.50 18.48
CA GLY A 17 -20.00 -38.11 18.46
C GLY A 17 -19.26 -37.46 17.34
N THR A 18 -19.91 -37.27 16.21
CA THR A 18 -19.58 -36.18 15.30
C THR A 18 -19.63 -34.95 16.19
N LEU A 19 -18.45 -34.57 16.73
CA LEU A 19 -18.21 -33.21 17.13
C LEU A 19 -18.40 -32.42 15.83
N LEU A 20 -19.63 -32.00 15.55
CA LEU A 20 -19.85 -30.74 14.88
C LEU A 20 -19.08 -29.74 15.75
N VAL A 21 -17.80 -29.53 15.41
CA VAL A 21 -17.12 -28.31 15.74
C VAL A 21 -18.01 -27.25 15.09
N ALA A 22 -18.99 -26.76 15.86
CA ALA A 22 -19.51 -25.46 15.60
C ALA A 22 -18.25 -24.60 15.44
N ASN A 23 -17.97 -24.12 14.25
CA ASN A 23 -16.97 -23.12 13.96
C ASN A 23 -17.30 -21.84 14.73
N GLY A 24 -17.24 -21.90 16.04
CA GLY A 24 -16.89 -20.81 16.90
C GLY A 24 -15.37 -20.75 16.86
N THR A 25 -14.79 -20.37 15.74
CA THR A 25 -13.45 -19.82 15.70
C THR A 25 -13.49 -18.60 16.61
N ARG A 26 -13.03 -18.73 17.86
CA ARG A 26 -12.43 -17.58 18.52
C ARG A 26 -11.39 -17.11 17.53
N ALA A 27 -11.66 -15.98 16.89
CA ALA A 27 -10.69 -15.27 16.09
C ALA A 27 -9.44 -15.18 16.99
N GLN A 28 -8.37 -15.86 16.61
CA GLN A 28 -7.11 -15.70 17.31
C GLN A 28 -6.69 -14.28 17.01
N SER A 29 -6.70 -13.43 18.02
CA SER A 29 -6.28 -12.04 17.85
C SER A 29 -4.78 -12.03 17.63
N PRO A 30 -4.29 -11.28 16.65
CA PRO A 30 -2.86 -11.06 16.49
C PRO A 30 -2.29 -10.42 17.75
N THR A 31 -1.03 -10.69 18.00
CA THR A 31 -0.31 -10.12 19.14
C THR A 31 0.86 -9.30 18.65
N LEU A 32 1.01 -8.09 19.22
CA LEU A 32 2.21 -7.28 19.07
C LEU A 32 3.39 -8.10 19.64
N VAL A 33 4.39 -8.36 18.82
CA VAL A 33 5.58 -9.11 19.23
C VAL A 33 6.54 -8.19 19.97
N LYS A 34 6.78 -7.01 19.42
CA LYS A 34 7.64 -5.99 20.03
C LYS A 34 7.28 -4.61 19.49
N ASP A 35 7.26 -3.64 20.37
CA ASP A 35 7.32 -2.22 20.08
C ASP A 35 8.80 -1.82 20.08
N PHE A 36 9.36 -1.49 18.93
CA PHE A 36 10.78 -1.14 18.76
C PHE A 36 11.05 0.30 19.20
N TYR A 37 10.01 1.14 19.25
CA TYR A 37 10.09 2.53 19.71
C TYR A 37 9.05 2.80 20.78
N PRO A 38 9.26 2.30 22.01
CA PRO A 38 8.30 2.54 23.09
C PRO A 38 8.24 4.01 23.47
N GLY A 39 7.17 4.66 23.05
CA GLY A 39 6.92 6.06 23.32
C GLY A 39 6.48 6.84 22.09
N VAL A 40 6.11 8.11 22.32
CA VAL A 40 5.71 9.02 21.25
C VAL A 40 6.88 9.96 20.93
N SER A 41 7.33 9.98 19.68
CA SER A 41 8.36 10.94 19.23
C SER A 41 7.80 12.37 19.24
N SER A 42 8.52 13.28 19.87
CA SER A 42 8.29 14.72 19.76
C SER A 42 8.88 15.35 18.48
N THR A 43 9.64 14.56 17.68
CA THR A 43 10.21 15.04 16.43
C THR A 43 9.21 14.83 15.30
N ALA A 44 8.61 15.95 14.86
CA ALA A 44 7.68 16.03 13.76
C ALA A 44 8.35 15.66 12.42
N SER A 45 8.33 14.39 12.05
CA SER A 45 8.43 14.03 10.65
C SER A 45 7.05 13.63 10.15
N ALA A 46 6.46 14.53 9.37
CA ALA A 46 5.27 14.37 8.52
C ALA A 46 4.15 13.48 9.09
N GLY A 47 3.37 14.02 10.03
CA GLY A 47 2.08 13.48 10.46
C GLY A 47 1.08 13.34 9.32
N ALA A 48 -0.13 12.82 9.57
CA ALA A 48 -1.19 12.77 8.57
C ALA A 48 -1.24 14.09 7.81
N GLY A 49 -0.69 14.07 6.58
CA GLY A 49 -0.59 15.26 5.75
C GLY A 49 -1.95 15.48 5.11
N PHE A 50 -2.65 16.54 5.46
CA PHE A 50 -3.75 16.99 4.64
C PHE A 50 -3.19 17.86 3.51
N ASP A 51 -3.36 17.41 2.26
CA ASP A 51 -2.75 18.07 1.11
C ASP A 51 -3.57 19.29 0.65
N ALA A 52 -4.90 19.21 0.64
CA ALA A 52 -5.77 20.29 0.16
C ALA A 52 -7.22 20.12 0.59
N PHE A 53 -7.94 21.21 0.72
CA PHE A 53 -9.41 21.21 0.73
C PHE A 53 -9.94 20.99 -0.70
N LEU A 54 -10.90 20.06 -0.80
CA LEU A 54 -11.57 19.72 -2.06
C LEU A 54 -12.88 20.51 -2.24
N GLY A 55 -13.49 20.92 -1.14
CA GLY A 55 -14.74 21.69 -1.13
C GLY A 55 -15.53 21.54 0.18
N VAL A 56 -16.68 22.17 0.21
CA VAL A 56 -17.62 22.16 1.35
C VAL A 56 -18.98 21.71 0.87
N SER A 57 -19.63 20.79 1.60
CA SER A 57 -21.01 20.39 1.39
C SER A 57 -21.69 20.14 2.73
N GLY A 58 -22.93 20.58 2.90
CA GLY A 58 -23.69 20.44 4.15
C GLY A 58 -23.01 21.01 5.39
N GLY A 59 -22.17 22.04 5.24
CA GLY A 59 -21.43 22.68 6.34
C GLY A 59 -20.19 21.91 6.81
N LYS A 60 -19.78 20.87 6.10
CA LYS A 60 -18.58 20.07 6.36
C LYS A 60 -17.59 20.24 5.21
N ALA A 61 -16.31 20.26 5.55
CA ALA A 61 -15.23 20.31 4.57
C ALA A 61 -14.77 18.89 4.19
N PHE A 62 -14.50 18.72 2.91
CA PHE A 62 -13.88 17.52 2.33
C PHE A 62 -12.44 17.84 1.94
N LEU A 63 -11.53 16.92 2.26
CA LEU A 63 -10.11 17.14 2.07
C LEU A 63 -9.41 15.85 1.63
N ASN A 64 -8.33 16.00 0.90
CA ASN A 64 -7.40 14.93 0.63
C ASN A 64 -6.44 14.84 1.82
N GLY A 65 -6.37 13.67 2.43
CA GLY A 65 -5.51 13.43 3.59
C GLY A 65 -4.73 12.15 3.45
N ASP A 66 -3.58 12.12 4.10
CA ASP A 66 -2.72 10.95 4.22
C ASP A 66 -2.71 10.52 5.68
N GLN A 67 -3.10 9.27 5.95
CA GLN A 67 -2.89 8.64 7.25
C GLN A 67 -2.02 7.42 7.03
N ASP A 68 -0.82 7.42 7.63
CA ASP A 68 0.13 6.31 7.60
C ASP A 68 0.52 5.85 6.18
N GLY A 69 0.66 6.83 5.25
CA GLY A 69 0.97 6.56 3.85
C GLY A 69 -0.25 6.23 2.98
N ASN A 70 -1.46 6.16 3.55
CA ASN A 70 -2.70 5.95 2.80
C ASN A 70 -3.38 7.29 2.50
N ARG A 71 -3.31 7.72 1.25
CA ARG A 71 -4.04 8.90 0.78
C ARG A 71 -5.50 8.59 0.59
N GLY A 72 -6.38 9.48 1.07
CA GLY A 72 -7.81 9.23 1.00
C GLY A 72 -8.68 10.46 1.12
N LEU A 73 -9.98 10.26 0.91
CA LEU A 73 -11.00 11.27 1.15
C LEU A 73 -11.31 11.37 2.64
N TRP A 74 -11.17 12.54 3.20
CA TRP A 74 -11.53 12.88 4.58
C TRP A 74 -12.67 13.89 4.63
N ILE A 75 -13.43 13.83 5.72
CA ILE A 75 -14.47 14.80 6.04
C ILE A 75 -14.23 15.38 7.43
N THR A 76 -14.54 16.66 7.61
CA THR A 76 -14.47 17.33 8.92
C THR A 76 -15.57 18.37 9.08
N ASP A 77 -16.09 18.50 10.30
CA ASP A 77 -16.96 19.60 10.74
C ASP A 77 -16.20 20.61 11.61
N GLY A 78 -14.87 20.47 11.67
CA GLY A 78 -14.01 21.29 12.53
C GLY A 78 -13.92 20.80 13.97
N THR A 79 -14.36 19.58 14.28
CA THR A 79 -14.12 18.90 15.54
C THR A 79 -13.32 17.62 15.34
N ALA A 80 -12.58 17.19 16.35
CA ALA A 80 -11.84 15.93 16.31
C ALA A 80 -12.78 14.73 16.07
N ALA A 81 -13.95 14.69 16.72
CA ALA A 81 -14.95 13.63 16.56
C ALA A 81 -15.63 13.62 15.17
N GLY A 82 -15.74 14.79 14.53
CA GLY A 82 -16.31 14.95 13.19
C GLY A 82 -15.29 14.78 12.07
N THR A 83 -13.99 14.64 12.41
CA THR A 83 -12.90 14.49 11.45
C THR A 83 -12.60 13.00 11.30
N ARG A 84 -12.85 12.46 10.08
CA ARG A 84 -12.64 11.05 9.78
C ARG A 84 -12.42 10.81 8.30
N ALA A 85 -11.76 9.70 7.98
CA ALA A 85 -11.66 9.21 6.62
C ALA A 85 -13.00 8.63 6.12
N LEU A 86 -13.28 8.78 4.83
CA LEU A 86 -14.45 8.22 4.13
C LEU A 86 -14.07 7.19 3.08
N LEU A 87 -12.90 7.34 2.46
CA LEU A 87 -12.41 6.47 1.39
C LEU A 87 -10.88 6.51 1.39
N ASP A 88 -10.23 5.35 1.26
CA ASP A 88 -8.77 5.18 1.24
C ASP A 88 -8.19 5.19 -0.19
N LEU A 89 -8.66 6.09 -1.04
CA LEU A 89 -8.14 6.29 -2.40
C LEU A 89 -7.71 7.74 -2.58
N PRO A 90 -6.56 8.01 -3.22
CA PRO A 90 -6.15 9.36 -3.56
C PRO A 90 -7.23 10.10 -4.35
N VAL A 91 -7.54 11.32 -3.96
CA VAL A 91 -8.58 12.15 -4.58
C VAL A 91 -7.98 13.34 -5.32
N THR A 92 -8.59 13.74 -6.45
CA THR A 92 -8.04 14.76 -7.35
C THR A 92 -8.72 16.12 -7.23
N SER A 93 -10.03 16.13 -7.20
CA SER A 93 -10.85 17.34 -7.14
C SER A 93 -12.25 16.97 -6.68
N GLY A 94 -13.02 17.94 -6.18
CA GLY A 94 -14.38 17.70 -5.75
C GLY A 94 -15.27 18.92 -5.87
N VAL A 95 -16.60 18.70 -5.92
CA VAL A 95 -17.61 19.75 -5.98
C VAL A 95 -18.94 19.29 -5.38
N ASP A 96 -19.65 20.20 -4.71
CA ASP A 96 -21.02 19.97 -4.27
C ASP A 96 -22.02 20.22 -5.41
N VAL A 97 -22.89 19.23 -5.64
CA VAL A 97 -24.03 19.39 -6.56
C VAL A 97 -25.31 19.02 -5.81
N GLY A 98 -26.05 20.03 -5.35
CA GLY A 98 -27.34 19.83 -4.68
C GLY A 98 -27.28 19.07 -3.35
N GLY A 99 -26.18 19.19 -2.58
CA GLY A 99 -25.97 18.51 -1.30
C GLY A 99 -25.33 17.14 -1.40
N THR A 100 -24.98 16.68 -2.61
CA THR A 100 -24.15 15.50 -2.86
C THR A 100 -22.77 15.97 -3.28
N PHE A 101 -21.74 15.52 -2.59
CA PHE A 101 -20.35 15.85 -2.93
C PHE A 101 -19.81 14.84 -3.94
N PHE A 102 -19.45 15.30 -5.13
CA PHE A 102 -18.82 14.51 -6.19
C PHE A 102 -17.32 14.74 -6.16
N PHE A 103 -16.55 13.68 -6.44
CA PHE A 103 -15.09 13.78 -6.46
C PHE A 103 -14.46 12.76 -7.41
N GLY A 104 -13.29 13.12 -7.94
CA GLY A 104 -12.44 12.19 -8.68
C GLY A 104 -11.54 11.42 -7.73
N ALA A 105 -11.40 10.11 -7.92
CA ALA A 105 -10.46 9.26 -7.17
C ALA A 105 -9.59 8.43 -8.11
N VAL A 106 -8.40 8.05 -7.64
CA VAL A 106 -7.39 7.31 -8.40
C VAL A 106 -7.06 6.01 -7.69
N SER A 107 -7.11 4.90 -8.42
CA SER A 107 -6.66 3.59 -7.95
C SER A 107 -5.73 3.00 -8.99
N GLN A 108 -4.48 2.72 -8.62
CA GLN A 108 -3.49 2.14 -9.52
C GLN A 108 -3.43 2.85 -10.90
N GLU A 109 -3.25 4.17 -10.85
CA GLU A 109 -3.19 5.07 -12.02
C GLU A 109 -4.50 5.20 -12.81
N ARG A 110 -5.63 4.66 -12.30
CA ARG A 110 -6.94 4.75 -12.94
C ARG A 110 -7.84 5.75 -12.24
N GLY A 111 -8.39 6.66 -13.01
CA GLY A 111 -9.35 7.64 -12.54
C GLY A 111 -10.78 7.09 -12.52
N SER A 112 -11.54 7.54 -11.55
CA SER A 112 -12.95 7.19 -11.37
C SER A 112 -13.72 8.34 -10.74
N LEU A 113 -15.00 8.45 -11.08
CA LEU A 113 -15.93 9.39 -10.49
C LEU A 113 -16.67 8.74 -9.33
N TRP A 114 -16.72 9.43 -8.19
CA TRP A 114 -17.38 9.02 -6.96
C TRP A 114 -18.33 10.10 -6.46
N LYS A 115 -19.25 9.71 -5.57
CA LYS A 115 -20.11 10.62 -4.83
C LYS A 115 -20.23 10.22 -3.38
N THR A 116 -20.54 11.19 -2.50
CA THR A 116 -20.77 10.97 -1.08
C THR A 116 -21.80 11.93 -0.50
N ASP A 117 -22.56 11.46 0.48
CA ASP A 117 -23.41 12.27 1.36
C ASP A 117 -22.70 12.65 2.68
N GLY A 118 -21.40 12.33 2.78
CA GLY A 118 -20.59 12.52 3.98
C GLY A 118 -20.65 11.34 4.96
N THR A 119 -21.24 10.20 4.57
CA THR A 119 -21.18 8.94 5.30
C THR A 119 -20.38 7.89 4.53
N THR A 120 -19.78 6.94 5.23
CA THR A 120 -19.09 5.82 4.57
C THR A 120 -20.04 5.00 3.69
N ALA A 121 -21.26 4.74 4.16
CA ALA A 121 -22.28 4.00 3.41
C ALA A 121 -22.80 4.77 2.18
N GLY A 122 -22.85 6.11 2.25
CA GLY A 122 -23.22 6.98 1.13
C GLY A 122 -22.07 7.33 0.20
N THR A 123 -20.84 6.89 0.51
CA THR A 123 -19.67 7.07 -0.36
C THR A 123 -19.64 5.94 -1.37
N THR A 124 -20.01 6.24 -2.61
CA THR A 124 -20.27 5.23 -3.65
C THR A 124 -19.60 5.58 -4.97
N PHE A 125 -19.15 4.55 -5.65
CA PHE A 125 -18.64 4.63 -7.02
C PHE A 125 -19.77 5.03 -7.99
N VAL A 126 -19.44 5.89 -8.98
CA VAL A 126 -20.38 6.33 -10.03
C VAL A 126 -19.99 5.72 -11.38
N SER A 127 -18.76 5.99 -11.85
CA SER A 127 -18.32 5.53 -13.16
C SER A 127 -16.79 5.57 -13.30
N ARG A 128 -16.27 4.75 -14.23
CA ARG A 128 -14.91 4.90 -14.79
C ARG A 128 -14.97 5.62 -16.12
N SER A 129 -13.92 6.34 -16.44
CA SER A 129 -13.79 7.06 -17.69
C SER A 129 -13.24 6.20 -18.82
N SER A 130 -12.42 5.18 -18.54
CA SER A 130 -11.84 4.30 -19.55
C SER A 130 -11.69 2.86 -19.08
N THR A 131 -11.72 1.91 -20.01
CA THR A 131 -11.30 0.52 -19.85
C THR A 131 -9.83 0.31 -20.26
N ASP A 132 -9.20 1.29 -20.90
CA ASP A 132 -7.78 1.24 -21.30
C ASP A 132 -6.88 1.51 -20.09
N LEU A 133 -5.90 0.64 -19.87
CA LEU A 133 -4.98 0.64 -18.72
C LEU A 133 -3.76 1.56 -18.90
N SER A 134 -3.51 2.01 -20.13
CA SER A 134 -2.31 2.79 -20.49
C SER A 134 -2.50 4.31 -20.33
N VAL A 135 -3.71 4.77 -19.97
CA VAL A 135 -4.08 6.20 -19.98
C VAL A 135 -4.39 6.70 -18.57
N ASP A 136 -3.82 7.85 -18.21
CA ASP A 136 -4.11 8.56 -16.96
C ASP A 136 -5.50 9.23 -17.03
N THR A 137 -6.52 8.47 -16.63
CA THR A 137 -7.94 8.81 -16.82
C THR A 137 -8.57 9.57 -15.65
N LYS A 138 -7.80 10.37 -14.90
CA LYS A 138 -8.28 11.10 -13.72
C LYS A 138 -9.36 12.13 -14.08
N PRO A 139 -10.58 12.08 -13.47
CA PRO A 139 -11.52 13.20 -13.57
C PRO A 139 -10.92 14.45 -12.91
N ILE A 140 -10.87 15.52 -13.65
CA ILE A 140 -10.34 16.82 -13.22
C ILE A 140 -11.35 17.94 -13.47
N LYS A 141 -11.18 19.09 -12.83
CA LYS A 141 -12.01 20.28 -13.06
C LYS A 141 -13.51 20.04 -12.81
N LEU A 142 -13.86 19.21 -11.80
CA LEU A 142 -15.26 18.98 -11.46
C LEU A 142 -15.96 20.32 -11.19
N THR A 143 -17.01 20.61 -11.95
CA THR A 143 -17.70 21.90 -11.95
C THR A 143 -19.20 21.70 -11.98
N ARG A 144 -19.92 22.44 -11.14
CA ARG A 144 -21.37 22.49 -11.13
C ARG A 144 -21.90 23.56 -12.10
N ALA A 145 -22.88 23.22 -12.91
CA ALA A 145 -23.73 24.21 -13.61
C ALA A 145 -25.20 23.78 -13.39
N GLY A 146 -25.95 24.59 -12.64
CA GLY A 146 -27.30 24.25 -12.20
C GLY A 146 -27.36 22.96 -11.39
N SER A 147 -28.07 21.97 -11.93
CA SER A 147 -28.22 20.63 -11.36
C SER A 147 -27.24 19.60 -11.96
N HIS A 148 -26.42 19.99 -12.94
CA HIS A 148 -25.50 19.11 -13.65
C HIS A 148 -24.09 19.16 -13.07
N LEU A 149 -23.44 18.00 -13.06
CA LEU A 149 -22.00 17.87 -12.87
C LEU A 149 -21.32 17.82 -14.23
N PHE A 150 -20.31 18.67 -14.43
CA PHE A 150 -19.39 18.63 -15.56
C PHE A 150 -17.97 18.37 -15.05
N PHE A 151 -17.17 17.69 -15.86
CA PHE A 151 -15.76 17.42 -15.57
C PHE A 151 -14.98 17.14 -16.84
N ALA A 152 -13.68 17.25 -16.78
CA ALA A 152 -12.79 16.87 -17.87
C ALA A 152 -12.11 15.54 -17.53
N VAL A 153 -12.03 14.63 -18.49
CA VAL A 153 -11.39 13.33 -18.32
C VAL A 153 -10.96 12.75 -19.68
N ASP A 154 -9.87 12.01 -19.68
CA ASP A 154 -9.37 11.23 -20.81
C ASP A 154 -9.99 9.82 -20.76
N ASP A 155 -10.64 9.41 -21.86
CA ASP A 155 -11.21 8.06 -21.96
C ASP A 155 -10.32 7.06 -22.73
N GLY A 156 -9.12 7.51 -23.12
CA GLY A 156 -8.18 6.73 -23.92
C GLY A 156 -8.46 6.70 -25.43
N ILE A 157 -9.54 7.34 -25.88
CA ILE A 157 -9.96 7.38 -27.29
C ILE A 157 -9.97 8.82 -27.82
N HIS A 158 -10.58 9.73 -27.07
CA HIS A 158 -10.82 11.11 -27.49
C HIS A 158 -9.87 12.11 -26.81
N GLY A 159 -8.93 11.62 -25.96
CA GLY A 159 -8.13 12.50 -25.12
C GLY A 159 -8.97 13.14 -24.00
N THR A 160 -8.42 14.18 -23.33
CA THR A 160 -9.13 14.84 -22.23
C THR A 160 -10.25 15.74 -22.76
N GLU A 161 -11.50 15.25 -22.66
CA GLU A 161 -12.70 15.92 -23.19
C GLU A 161 -13.76 16.22 -22.11
N LEU A 162 -14.84 16.93 -22.51
CA LEU A 162 -15.94 17.34 -21.62
C LEU A 162 -16.93 16.20 -21.39
N TRP A 163 -17.10 15.85 -20.13
CA TRP A 163 -18.07 14.84 -19.67
C TRP A 163 -19.11 15.45 -18.73
N THR A 164 -20.25 14.79 -18.62
CA THR A 164 -21.32 15.14 -17.68
C THR A 164 -21.80 13.91 -16.92
N SER A 165 -22.35 14.11 -15.72
CA SER A 165 -22.94 13.03 -14.92
C SER A 165 -24.15 13.54 -14.12
N ASP A 166 -25.17 12.68 -13.99
CA ASP A 166 -26.31 12.83 -13.07
C ASP A 166 -26.10 12.07 -11.75
N GLY A 167 -24.89 11.52 -11.53
CA GLY A 167 -24.53 10.69 -10.39
C GLY A 167 -24.90 9.21 -10.54
N THR A 168 -25.25 8.76 -11.75
CA THR A 168 -25.41 7.36 -12.11
C THR A 168 -24.43 6.96 -13.20
N SER A 169 -24.06 5.67 -13.25
CA SER A 169 -23.18 5.17 -14.32
C SER A 169 -23.79 5.38 -15.72
N ALA A 170 -25.10 5.16 -15.86
CA ALA A 170 -25.82 5.33 -17.14
C ALA A 170 -25.93 6.81 -17.57
N GLY A 171 -25.97 7.75 -16.61
CA GLY A 171 -26.03 9.19 -16.88
C GLY A 171 -24.65 9.84 -17.01
N THR A 172 -23.57 9.07 -16.81
CA THR A 172 -22.18 9.55 -16.98
C THR A 172 -21.72 9.29 -18.40
N ARG A 173 -21.45 10.37 -19.17
CA ARG A 173 -21.15 10.25 -20.60
C ARG A 173 -20.31 11.42 -21.13
N LEU A 174 -19.60 11.17 -22.21
CA LEU A 174 -18.98 12.21 -23.03
C LEU A 174 -20.08 13.19 -23.52
N VAL A 175 -19.84 14.49 -23.38
CA VAL A 175 -20.74 15.54 -23.91
C VAL A 175 -20.45 15.77 -25.38
N LYS A 176 -19.18 16.00 -25.70
CA LYS A 176 -18.71 16.23 -27.05
C LYS A 176 -17.20 16.06 -27.14
N ASP A 177 -16.74 15.42 -28.19
CA ASP A 177 -15.35 15.48 -28.66
C ASP A 177 -15.15 16.84 -29.36
N VAL A 178 -14.61 17.81 -28.61
CA VAL A 178 -14.42 19.19 -29.10
C VAL A 178 -13.20 19.28 -29.99
N THR A 179 -12.14 18.53 -29.64
CA THR A 179 -10.91 18.43 -30.43
C THR A 179 -10.73 16.98 -30.90
N PRO A 180 -11.25 16.60 -32.06
CA PRO A 180 -11.25 15.22 -32.53
C PRO A 180 -9.89 14.56 -32.51
N GLY A 181 -9.83 13.38 -31.85
CA GLY A 181 -8.63 12.56 -31.73
C GLY A 181 -8.00 12.57 -30.34
N PRO A 182 -6.84 11.89 -30.15
CA PRO A 182 -6.27 11.64 -28.82
C PRO A 182 -5.62 12.88 -28.17
N ALA A 183 -5.61 14.04 -28.83
CA ALA A 183 -4.97 15.25 -28.29
C ALA A 183 -5.75 15.92 -27.15
N GLY A 184 -7.06 15.73 -27.10
CA GLY A 184 -7.96 16.32 -26.10
C GLY A 184 -8.09 17.85 -26.14
N THR A 185 -9.10 18.35 -25.44
CA THR A 185 -9.44 19.80 -25.39
C THR A 185 -8.91 20.46 -24.11
N PHE A 186 -8.85 19.72 -22.99
CA PHE A 186 -8.58 20.29 -21.67
C PHE A 186 -7.15 19.97 -21.18
N GLY A 187 -6.44 21.02 -20.74
CA GLY A 187 -5.18 20.93 -20.02
C GLY A 187 -5.26 21.58 -18.63
N TYR A 188 -4.12 21.67 -17.95
CA TYR A 188 -4.05 22.20 -16.58
C TYR A 188 -4.59 23.64 -16.46
N SER A 189 -4.46 24.47 -17.48
CA SER A 189 -4.88 25.88 -17.44
C SER A 189 -6.28 26.12 -18.02
N ALA A 190 -6.97 25.11 -18.54
CA ALA A 190 -8.37 25.25 -18.94
C ALA A 190 -9.25 25.59 -17.73
N GLU A 191 -10.27 26.43 -17.90
CA GLU A 191 -11.18 26.83 -16.84
C GLU A 191 -12.61 26.47 -17.20
N LEU A 192 -13.38 26.02 -16.21
CA LEU A 192 -14.79 25.66 -16.33
C LEU A 192 -15.58 26.44 -15.28
N VAL A 193 -16.63 27.13 -15.67
CA VAL A 193 -17.46 27.94 -14.78
C VAL A 193 -18.95 27.76 -15.09
N GLY A 194 -19.75 27.44 -14.07
CA GLY A 194 -21.20 27.39 -14.19
C GLY A 194 -21.86 28.77 -14.14
N VAL A 195 -22.75 29.05 -15.11
CA VAL A 195 -23.57 30.25 -15.17
C VAL A 195 -25.03 29.84 -15.35
N GLY A 196 -25.81 29.79 -14.25
CA GLY A 196 -27.12 29.16 -14.25
C GLY A 196 -27.04 27.66 -14.59
N GLU A 197 -27.80 27.22 -15.62
CA GLU A 197 -27.75 25.84 -16.11
C GLU A 197 -26.69 25.61 -17.21
N LEU A 198 -25.96 26.66 -17.62
CA LEU A 198 -24.92 26.55 -18.63
C LEU A 198 -23.54 26.44 -18.03
N LEU A 199 -22.70 25.56 -18.57
CA LEU A 199 -21.28 25.60 -18.42
C LEU A 199 -20.65 26.49 -19.46
N LEU A 200 -19.75 27.41 -19.04
CA LEU A 200 -18.86 28.17 -19.91
C LEU A 200 -17.42 27.71 -19.64
N PHE A 201 -16.62 27.51 -20.71
CA PHE A 201 -15.28 26.96 -20.55
C PHE A 201 -14.29 27.46 -21.62
N SER A 202 -13.02 27.48 -21.25
CA SER A 202 -11.89 27.73 -22.12
C SER A 202 -11.13 26.42 -22.39
N CYS A 203 -10.41 26.37 -23.50
CA CYS A 203 -9.54 25.25 -23.83
C CYS A 203 -8.05 25.62 -23.79
N HIS A 204 -7.15 24.65 -23.74
CA HIS A 204 -5.72 24.93 -23.54
C HIS A 204 -4.79 24.47 -24.67
N TYR A 205 -5.09 23.42 -25.42
CA TYR A 205 -4.13 22.81 -26.35
C TYR A 205 -4.06 23.41 -27.73
N THR A 206 -5.01 24.25 -28.12
CA THR A 206 -5.01 24.92 -29.45
C THR A 206 -5.00 26.41 -29.28
N VAL A 207 -4.16 27.12 -30.04
CA VAL A 207 -3.92 28.56 -29.92
C VAL A 207 -5.20 29.39 -30.15
N ASP A 208 -6.22 28.83 -30.81
CA ASP A 208 -7.46 29.50 -31.24
C ASP A 208 -8.74 28.81 -30.71
N CYS A 209 -8.69 28.13 -29.58
CA CYS A 209 -9.85 27.39 -29.06
C CYS A 209 -10.99 28.30 -28.58
N GLY A 210 -10.70 29.49 -28.07
CA GLY A 210 -11.71 30.47 -27.71
C GLY A 210 -12.55 30.12 -26.49
N LEU A 211 -13.73 30.72 -26.42
CA LEU A 211 -14.71 30.51 -25.35
C LEU A 211 -15.86 29.63 -25.86
N TRP A 212 -16.22 28.62 -25.09
CA TRP A 212 -17.27 27.66 -25.40
C TRP A 212 -18.36 27.64 -24.33
N LYS A 213 -19.53 27.13 -24.71
CA LYS A 213 -20.64 26.82 -23.82
C LYS A 213 -21.13 25.39 -23.97
N SER A 214 -21.80 24.88 -22.94
CA SER A 214 -22.48 23.59 -22.97
C SER A 214 -23.69 23.59 -22.02
N ASP A 215 -24.79 22.96 -22.45
CA ASP A 215 -25.95 22.61 -21.62
C ASP A 215 -25.93 21.11 -21.18
N GLY A 216 -24.83 20.40 -21.41
CA GLY A 216 -24.68 18.98 -21.19
C GLY A 216 -25.13 18.09 -22.34
N SER A 217 -25.62 18.68 -23.46
CA SER A 217 -25.90 17.97 -24.71
C SER A 217 -24.85 18.27 -25.77
N GLU A 218 -24.62 17.35 -26.71
CA GLU A 218 -23.70 17.57 -27.82
C GLU A 218 -24.15 18.75 -28.68
N ALA A 219 -25.45 18.86 -28.97
CA ALA A 219 -26.03 19.93 -29.79
C ALA A 219 -25.95 21.31 -29.12
N GLY A 220 -26.06 21.37 -27.78
CA GLY A 220 -25.93 22.59 -26.98
C GLY A 220 -24.48 22.97 -26.65
N THR A 221 -23.51 22.17 -27.09
CA THR A 221 -22.09 22.44 -26.91
C THR A 221 -21.50 23.06 -28.13
N SER A 222 -21.15 24.36 -28.06
CA SER A 222 -20.68 25.16 -29.20
C SER A 222 -19.74 26.29 -28.78
N GLN A 223 -18.82 26.66 -29.67
CA GLN A 223 -17.99 27.86 -29.53
C GLN A 223 -18.84 29.12 -29.63
N ILE A 224 -18.64 30.06 -28.70
CA ILE A 224 -19.35 31.36 -28.72
C ILE A 224 -18.45 32.53 -29.13
N ALA A 225 -17.14 32.41 -28.94
CA ALA A 225 -16.18 33.42 -29.39
C ALA A 225 -14.81 32.79 -29.71
N SER A 226 -14.21 33.23 -30.83
CA SER A 226 -12.87 32.85 -31.26
C SER A 226 -11.87 33.90 -30.75
N LEU A 227 -11.57 33.87 -29.44
CA LEU A 227 -10.63 34.77 -28.78
C LEU A 227 -9.43 33.94 -28.27
N SER A 228 -8.24 34.54 -28.26
CA SER A 228 -7.06 33.87 -27.73
C SER A 228 -6.83 34.14 -26.24
N SER A 229 -6.10 33.26 -25.58
CA SER A 229 -5.70 33.38 -24.13
C SER A 229 -6.88 33.66 -23.19
N VAL A 230 -8.02 32.97 -23.39
CA VAL A 230 -9.20 33.09 -22.54
C VAL A 230 -8.89 32.46 -21.15
N SER A 231 -8.98 33.29 -20.08
CA SER A 231 -8.63 32.91 -18.71
C SER A 231 -9.30 33.83 -17.68
N ASN A 232 -9.16 33.49 -16.39
CA ASN A 232 -9.72 34.23 -15.27
C ASN A 232 -11.25 34.39 -15.36
N LEU A 233 -11.96 33.28 -15.55
CA LEU A 233 -13.41 33.26 -15.72
C LEU A 233 -14.11 33.48 -14.39
N VAL A 234 -14.93 34.51 -14.25
CA VAL A 234 -15.70 34.86 -13.06
C VAL A 234 -17.14 35.21 -13.38
N ASN A 235 -18.09 34.51 -12.74
CA ASN A 235 -19.51 34.81 -12.85
C ASN A 235 -19.90 35.88 -11.83
N VAL A 236 -20.48 37.00 -12.34
CA VAL A 236 -21.08 38.06 -11.52
C VAL A 236 -22.56 38.18 -11.94
N ASN A 237 -23.46 37.69 -11.08
CA ASN A 237 -24.91 37.75 -11.26
C ASN A 237 -25.43 37.28 -12.63
N GLY A 238 -24.85 36.17 -13.15
CA GLY A 238 -25.27 35.59 -14.43
C GLY A 238 -24.54 36.14 -15.65
N THR A 239 -23.66 37.13 -15.51
CA THR A 239 -22.73 37.57 -16.56
C THR A 239 -21.34 37.01 -16.27
N LEU A 240 -20.75 36.31 -17.23
CA LEU A 240 -19.36 35.85 -17.12
C LEU A 240 -18.43 36.98 -17.58
N TYR A 241 -17.46 37.29 -16.72
CA TYR A 241 -16.33 38.17 -17.05
C TYR A 241 -15.07 37.30 -17.17
N PHE A 242 -14.19 37.71 -18.09
CA PHE A 242 -12.97 36.98 -18.34
C PHE A 242 -11.92 37.85 -19.00
N ARG A 243 -10.67 37.41 -18.91
CA ARG A 243 -9.58 37.97 -19.70
C ARG A 243 -9.51 37.26 -21.05
N ALA A 244 -9.37 38.03 -22.14
CA ALA A 244 -9.05 37.44 -23.43
C ALA A 244 -8.23 38.43 -24.28
N THR A 245 -7.59 37.90 -25.31
CA THR A 245 -6.71 38.67 -26.22
C THR A 245 -7.31 38.70 -27.62
N ASP A 246 -7.41 39.88 -28.18
CA ASP A 246 -7.65 40.07 -29.60
C ASP A 246 -6.50 40.87 -30.27
N PRO A 247 -6.33 40.81 -31.60
CA PRO A 247 -5.22 41.47 -32.30
C PRO A 247 -5.25 43.03 -32.23
N THR A 248 -6.38 43.62 -31.93
CA THR A 248 -6.59 45.07 -31.97
C THR A 248 -6.35 45.73 -30.62
N HIS A 249 -6.89 45.10 -29.55
CA HIS A 249 -6.92 45.68 -28.21
C HIS A 249 -5.93 44.97 -27.23
N GLY A 250 -5.26 43.93 -27.72
CA GLY A 250 -4.39 43.13 -26.85
C GLY A 250 -5.18 42.32 -25.80
N SER A 251 -4.60 42.13 -24.63
CA SER A 251 -5.20 41.36 -23.52
C SER A 251 -6.04 42.27 -22.64
N GLU A 252 -7.37 42.21 -22.76
CA GLU A 252 -8.32 43.07 -22.07
C GLU A 252 -9.44 42.34 -21.38
N LEU A 253 -10.32 43.09 -20.64
CA LEU A 253 -11.49 42.57 -19.96
C LEU A 253 -12.66 42.39 -20.95
N TRP A 254 -13.19 41.19 -21.00
CA TRP A 254 -14.35 40.78 -21.79
C TRP A 254 -15.48 40.30 -20.90
N LYS A 255 -16.71 40.33 -21.43
CA LYS A 255 -17.90 39.75 -20.79
C LYS A 255 -18.73 38.94 -21.77
N THR A 256 -19.55 38.02 -21.26
CA THR A 256 -20.53 37.26 -22.03
C THR A 256 -21.80 36.94 -21.23
N ASP A 257 -22.94 36.85 -21.90
CA ASP A 257 -24.19 36.28 -21.40
C ASP A 257 -24.40 34.82 -21.86
N GLY A 258 -23.38 34.21 -22.45
CA GLY A 258 -23.43 32.86 -23.05
C GLY A 258 -23.88 32.85 -24.52
N THR A 259 -24.01 34.04 -25.15
CA THR A 259 -24.30 34.18 -26.59
C THR A 259 -23.14 34.84 -27.31
N ALA A 260 -23.00 34.58 -28.63
CA ALA A 260 -21.99 35.24 -29.43
C ALA A 260 -22.19 36.76 -29.49
N ALA A 261 -23.46 37.23 -29.55
CA ALA A 261 -23.78 38.66 -29.57
C ALA A 261 -23.52 39.36 -28.23
N GLY A 262 -23.67 38.64 -27.10
CA GLY A 262 -23.39 39.18 -25.78
C GLY A 262 -21.93 39.05 -25.36
N THR A 263 -21.09 38.43 -26.19
CA THR A 263 -19.65 38.33 -25.96
C THR A 263 -18.93 39.54 -26.52
N VAL A 264 -18.57 40.47 -25.63
CA VAL A 264 -18.07 41.80 -26.04
C VAL A 264 -16.91 42.25 -25.14
N LEU A 265 -16.04 43.08 -25.71
CA LEU A 265 -15.04 43.84 -24.94
C LEU A 265 -15.78 44.79 -23.98
N VAL A 266 -15.37 44.79 -22.69
CA VAL A 266 -15.97 45.70 -21.69
C VAL A 266 -15.37 47.11 -21.83
N ARG A 267 -14.05 47.19 -21.87
CA ARG A 267 -13.29 48.44 -22.06
C ARG A 267 -11.87 48.14 -22.54
N ASP A 268 -11.37 48.92 -23.45
CA ASP A 268 -9.95 49.00 -23.78
C ASP A 268 -9.28 49.91 -22.74
N ILE A 269 -8.70 49.29 -21.69
CA ILE A 269 -8.12 50.03 -20.54
C ILE A 269 -6.76 50.60 -20.95
N VAL A 270 -5.94 49.82 -21.69
CA VAL A 270 -4.67 50.24 -22.23
C VAL A 270 -4.75 50.18 -23.76
N PRO A 271 -5.06 51.32 -24.44
CA PRO A 271 -5.29 51.34 -25.86
C PRO A 271 -4.22 50.69 -26.71
N GLY A 272 -4.66 49.80 -27.62
CA GLY A 272 -3.81 49.15 -28.61
C GLY A 272 -3.39 47.73 -28.24
N ALA A 273 -2.54 47.10 -29.07
CA ALA A 273 -2.22 45.69 -29.00
C ALA A 273 -1.44 45.25 -27.74
N ALA A 274 -1.01 46.17 -26.88
CA ALA A 274 -0.32 45.83 -25.63
C ALA A 274 -1.28 45.29 -24.57
N GLY A 275 -2.49 45.84 -24.48
CA GLY A 275 -3.52 45.46 -23.52
C GLY A 275 -3.21 45.71 -22.04
N SER A 276 -4.22 45.68 -21.20
CA SER A 276 -4.11 45.93 -19.76
C SER A 276 -3.85 44.68 -18.90
N ALA A 277 -3.92 43.51 -19.50
CA ALA A 277 -3.71 42.20 -18.83
C ALA A 277 -4.51 42.01 -17.52
N PRO A 278 -5.86 42.07 -17.52
CA PRO A 278 -6.66 41.92 -16.30
C PRO A 278 -6.40 40.65 -15.58
N ASP A 279 -6.26 40.69 -14.22
CA ASP A 279 -5.94 39.56 -13.36
C ASP A 279 -6.63 39.69 -12.01
N GLY A 280 -6.76 38.54 -11.28
CA GLY A 280 -7.37 38.51 -9.95
C GLY A 280 -8.83 38.99 -9.96
N LEU A 281 -9.61 38.59 -10.94
CA LEU A 281 -11.02 38.89 -11.04
C LEU A 281 -11.82 38.34 -9.89
N VAL A 282 -12.63 39.15 -9.20
CA VAL A 282 -13.51 38.71 -8.13
C VAL A 282 -14.88 39.39 -8.21
N SER A 283 -15.93 38.69 -7.85
CA SER A 283 -17.28 39.25 -7.65
C SER A 283 -17.39 39.84 -6.26
N PHE A 284 -17.78 41.11 -6.16
CA PHE A 284 -18.00 41.80 -4.91
C PHE A 284 -19.09 42.86 -5.03
N SER A 285 -20.09 42.87 -4.16
CA SER A 285 -21.19 43.83 -4.16
C SER A 285 -21.81 44.08 -5.53
N ASP A 286 -22.21 42.98 -6.20
CA ASP A 286 -22.85 42.97 -7.53
C ASP A 286 -22.01 43.58 -8.67
N SER A 287 -20.74 43.79 -8.47
CA SER A 287 -19.78 44.29 -9.42
C SER A 287 -18.55 43.41 -9.55
N LEU A 288 -17.87 43.51 -10.69
CA LEU A 288 -16.55 42.89 -10.83
C LEU A 288 -15.47 43.80 -10.30
N TYR A 289 -14.51 43.25 -9.54
CA TYR A 289 -13.26 43.91 -9.17
C TYR A 289 -12.09 43.10 -9.70
N PHE A 290 -11.06 43.79 -10.17
CA PHE A 290 -9.90 43.15 -10.80
C PHE A 290 -8.69 44.09 -10.79
N ARG A 291 -7.55 43.55 -11.10
CA ARG A 291 -6.31 44.29 -11.29
C ARG A 291 -6.04 44.44 -12.77
N ALA A 292 -5.56 45.59 -13.21
CA ALA A 292 -5.18 45.84 -14.60
C ALA A 292 -4.11 46.94 -14.71
N GLY A 293 -3.38 46.93 -15.86
CA GLY A 293 -2.30 47.84 -16.10
C GLY A 293 -0.95 47.32 -15.58
N SER A 294 0.14 47.89 -16.05
CA SER A 294 1.51 47.51 -15.68
C SER A 294 1.86 47.73 -14.21
N ASP A 295 1.04 48.55 -13.51
CA ASP A 295 1.20 48.87 -12.08
C ASP A 295 0.31 48.00 -11.17
N GLY A 296 -0.54 47.13 -11.76
CA GLY A 296 -1.44 46.25 -10.98
C GLY A 296 -2.53 47.03 -10.21
N SER A 297 -2.92 48.19 -10.67
CA SER A 297 -4.01 49.02 -10.12
C SER A 297 -5.32 48.26 -10.00
N THR A 298 -6.11 48.52 -8.95
CA THR A 298 -7.42 47.90 -8.70
C THR A 298 -8.52 48.67 -9.43
N TRP A 299 -9.28 47.94 -10.24
CA TRP A 299 -10.39 48.46 -11.08
C TRP A 299 -11.71 47.82 -10.61
N LYS A 300 -12.80 48.55 -10.92
CA LYS A 300 -14.18 48.09 -10.76
C LYS A 300 -14.89 48.13 -12.12
N SER A 301 -15.80 47.18 -12.34
CA SER A 301 -16.67 47.20 -13.52
C SER A 301 -18.10 46.75 -13.20
N ASP A 302 -19.09 47.45 -13.71
CA ASP A 302 -20.49 47.01 -13.78
C ASP A 302 -20.83 46.34 -15.11
N GLY A 303 -19.83 46.12 -15.94
CA GLY A 303 -19.94 45.54 -17.28
C GLY A 303 -20.17 46.59 -18.40
N THR A 304 -20.15 47.86 -18.07
CA THR A 304 -20.20 48.95 -19.10
C THR A 304 -18.82 49.62 -19.19
N GLU A 305 -18.52 50.22 -20.33
CA GLU A 305 -17.29 50.99 -20.49
C GLU A 305 -17.21 52.15 -19.49
N ALA A 306 -18.34 52.86 -19.29
CA ALA A 306 -18.42 54.01 -18.39
C ALA A 306 -18.34 53.61 -16.93
N GLY A 307 -18.87 52.42 -16.54
CA GLY A 307 -18.81 51.88 -15.21
C GLY A 307 -17.55 51.11 -14.89
N THR A 308 -16.64 50.96 -15.85
CA THR A 308 -15.29 50.38 -15.65
C THR A 308 -14.33 51.50 -15.26
N VAL A 309 -14.04 51.60 -13.94
CA VAL A 309 -13.32 52.75 -13.37
C VAL A 309 -12.18 52.29 -12.44
N LEU A 310 -11.14 53.09 -12.32
CA LEU A 310 -10.05 52.91 -11.39
C LEU A 310 -10.55 53.17 -9.96
N VAL A 311 -10.29 52.22 -9.02
CA VAL A 311 -10.61 52.32 -7.60
C VAL A 311 -9.38 52.76 -6.83
N HIS A 312 -8.24 52.12 -7.08
CA HIS A 312 -7.03 52.36 -6.30
C HIS A 312 -5.77 52.12 -7.15
N SER A 313 -4.85 53.09 -7.17
CA SER A 313 -3.58 53.04 -7.89
C SER A 313 -2.45 52.64 -6.89
N SER A 314 -2.38 51.42 -6.46
CA SER A 314 -1.25 50.91 -5.66
C SER A 314 -0.72 49.64 -6.30
N PRO A 315 0.60 49.48 -6.46
CA PRO A 315 1.15 48.28 -7.00
C PRO A 315 0.83 47.10 -6.05
N SER A 316 -0.08 46.23 -6.47
CA SER A 316 -0.44 45.02 -5.70
C SER A 316 -0.20 43.79 -6.54
N SER A 317 0.62 42.87 -6.03
CA SER A 317 0.81 41.51 -6.61
C SER A 317 -0.06 40.46 -5.94
N VAL A 318 -0.94 40.87 -4.97
CA VAL A 318 -1.69 39.97 -4.09
C VAL A 318 -3.17 39.96 -4.48
N PRO A 319 -3.90 38.83 -4.34
CA PRO A 319 -5.31 38.75 -4.73
C PRO A 319 -6.22 39.69 -3.93
N LEU A 320 -7.34 40.09 -4.58
CA LEU A 320 -8.45 40.76 -3.95
C LEU A 320 -9.27 39.70 -3.19
N VAL A 321 -9.56 39.93 -1.90
CA VAL A 321 -10.29 38.97 -1.06
C VAL A 321 -11.56 39.61 -0.51
N PRO A 322 -12.76 39.22 -0.98
CA PRO A 322 -14.03 39.68 -0.43
C PRO A 322 -14.29 39.09 0.95
N SER A 323 -14.71 39.92 1.91
CA SER A 323 -15.16 39.47 3.22
C SER A 323 -16.31 40.37 3.73
N GLY A 324 -17.54 39.85 3.70
CA GLY A 324 -18.75 40.59 4.00
C GLY A 324 -18.94 41.77 3.04
N ALA A 325 -19.04 43.00 3.58
CA ALA A 325 -19.17 44.22 2.83
C ALA A 325 -17.82 44.89 2.48
N LEU A 326 -16.71 44.21 2.65
CA LEU A 326 -15.35 44.74 2.51
C LEU A 326 -14.55 43.90 1.54
N LEU A 327 -13.66 44.55 0.78
CA LEU A 327 -12.69 43.96 -0.12
C LEU A 327 -11.29 44.23 0.44
N PHE A 328 -10.56 43.17 0.75
CA PHE A 328 -9.19 43.26 1.25
C PHE A 328 -8.17 43.05 0.15
N THR A 329 -7.06 43.74 0.23
CA THR A 329 -5.89 43.57 -0.64
C THR A 329 -4.60 43.90 0.11
N ALA A 330 -3.46 43.60 -0.49
CA ALA A 330 -2.17 43.91 0.10
C ALA A 330 -1.24 44.57 -0.92
N SER A 331 -0.38 45.45 -0.42
CA SER A 331 0.71 46.06 -1.15
C SER A 331 2.00 45.97 -0.32
N GLY A 332 2.91 45.09 -0.68
CA GLY A 332 4.08 44.76 0.14
C GLY A 332 3.69 44.26 1.52
N SER A 333 4.10 44.97 2.58
CA SER A 333 3.78 44.65 3.98
C SER A 333 2.45 45.27 4.48
N GLN A 334 1.71 45.96 3.60
CA GLN A 334 0.56 46.76 3.95
C GLN A 334 -0.77 46.07 3.62
N LEU A 335 -1.64 45.95 4.63
CA LEU A 335 -3.03 45.49 4.47
C LEU A 335 -3.94 46.70 4.19
N TRP A 336 -4.67 46.62 3.06
CA TRP A 336 -5.63 47.62 2.63
C TRP A 336 -7.05 47.07 2.63
N VAL A 337 -8.02 47.93 2.85
CA VAL A 337 -9.44 47.61 2.78
C VAL A 337 -10.16 48.60 1.90
N SER A 338 -11.21 48.15 1.21
CA SER A 338 -12.10 48.99 0.39
C SER A 338 -13.57 48.61 0.57
N ASP A 339 -14.48 49.57 0.55
CA ASP A 339 -15.91 49.35 0.41
C ASP A 339 -16.34 49.28 -1.08
N GLY A 340 -15.40 49.25 -1.94
CA GLY A 340 -15.59 49.24 -3.38
C GLY A 340 -15.55 50.62 -4.03
N THR A 341 -15.22 51.66 -3.26
CA THR A 341 -15.06 53.04 -3.75
C THR A 341 -13.64 53.53 -3.48
N ALA A 342 -13.17 54.50 -4.26
CA ALA A 342 -11.86 55.11 -4.06
C ALA A 342 -11.81 55.87 -2.68
N ALA A 343 -12.92 56.49 -2.27
CA ALA A 343 -13.01 57.19 -1.01
C ALA A 343 -13.04 56.27 0.21
N GLY A 344 -13.60 55.05 0.07
CA GLY A 344 -13.64 54.04 1.11
C GLY A 344 -12.44 53.07 1.10
N THR A 345 -11.43 53.36 0.27
CA THR A 345 -10.18 52.56 0.22
C THR A 345 -9.16 53.18 1.16
N ALA A 346 -8.70 52.39 2.15
CA ALA A 346 -7.83 52.89 3.23
C ALA A 346 -6.79 51.84 3.64
N LEU A 347 -5.63 52.30 4.12
CA LEU A 347 -4.64 51.49 4.78
C LEU A 347 -5.17 51.06 6.16
N VAL A 348 -5.21 49.77 6.40
CA VAL A 348 -5.60 49.18 7.69
C VAL A 348 -4.39 49.07 8.62
N ARG A 349 -3.31 48.46 8.12
CA ARG A 349 -2.10 48.23 8.91
C ARG A 349 -0.91 47.95 8.05
N ASP A 350 0.28 48.40 8.48
CA ASP A 350 1.57 47.98 7.97
C ASP A 350 2.23 47.00 8.95
N PHE A 351 2.52 45.78 8.48
CA PHE A 351 3.11 44.74 9.32
C PHE A 351 4.64 44.77 9.29
N GLY A 352 5.25 45.52 8.37
CA GLY A 352 6.70 45.58 8.17
C GLY A 352 7.35 44.31 7.64
N VAL A 353 6.57 43.25 7.45
CA VAL A 353 6.99 41.95 6.95
C VAL A 353 5.98 41.42 5.93
N ALA A 354 6.36 40.39 5.17
CA ALA A 354 5.46 39.77 4.21
C ALA A 354 4.31 39.03 4.90
N PHE A 355 3.17 38.95 4.23
CA PHE A 355 2.01 38.21 4.72
C PHE A 355 1.19 37.55 3.58
N PHE A 356 0.37 36.55 3.93
CA PHE A 356 -0.32 35.71 2.95
C PHE A 356 -1.82 35.95 2.95
N LEU A 357 -2.35 36.59 1.91
CA LEU A 357 -3.81 36.68 1.66
C LEU A 357 -4.33 35.53 0.78
N ARG A 358 -3.49 34.83 0.05
CA ARG A 358 -3.92 33.73 -0.84
C ARG A 358 -4.51 32.55 -0.07
N THR A 359 -4.09 32.36 1.17
CA THR A 359 -4.53 31.27 2.07
C THR A 359 -5.38 31.82 3.22
N SER A 360 -6.13 32.89 2.97
CA SER A 360 -7.06 33.50 3.92
C SER A 360 -8.43 32.83 3.88
N ALA A 361 -9.19 32.97 4.99
CA ALA A 361 -10.57 32.51 5.09
C ALA A 361 -11.48 33.61 5.67
N THR A 362 -12.73 33.60 5.25
CA THR A 362 -13.74 34.52 5.80
C THR A 362 -14.50 33.86 6.94
N ILE A 363 -14.67 34.60 8.02
CA ILE A 363 -15.54 34.28 9.16
C ILE A 363 -16.60 35.36 9.31
N PRO A 364 -17.67 35.17 10.11
CA PRO A 364 -18.66 36.22 10.33
C PRO A 364 -18.04 37.55 10.79
N GLY A 365 -18.09 38.58 9.94
CA GLY A 365 -17.62 39.93 10.23
C GLY A 365 -16.11 40.13 10.22
N ALA A 366 -15.30 39.19 9.73
CA ALA A 366 -13.85 39.38 9.64
C ALA A 366 -13.19 38.47 8.58
N LEU A 367 -11.97 38.85 8.21
CA LEU A 367 -11.03 38.05 7.44
C LEU A 367 -9.97 37.47 8.37
N LEU A 368 -9.65 36.19 8.20
CA LEU A 368 -8.48 35.54 8.78
C LEU A 368 -7.36 35.45 7.75
N PHE A 369 -6.13 35.76 8.11
CA PHE A 369 -4.96 35.73 7.23
C PHE A 369 -3.67 35.49 8.02
N TRP A 370 -2.57 35.21 7.33
CA TRP A 370 -1.31 34.83 7.93
C TRP A 370 -0.25 35.93 7.75
N VAL A 371 0.51 36.18 8.81
CA VAL A 371 1.71 37.03 8.80
C VAL A 371 2.92 36.18 9.18
N ASP A 372 3.93 36.18 8.35
CA ASP A 372 5.16 35.45 8.55
C ASP A 372 6.21 36.35 9.23
N ARG A 373 6.68 35.93 10.41
CA ARG A 373 7.68 36.66 11.19
C ARG A 373 9.07 35.99 11.16
N ASP A 374 9.29 35.06 10.25
CA ASP A 374 10.54 34.29 10.18
C ASP A 374 10.84 33.56 11.52
N VAL A 375 11.70 34.14 12.35
CA VAL A 375 12.16 33.54 13.61
C VAL A 375 11.12 33.53 14.73
N ASP A 376 10.09 34.35 14.65
CA ASP A 376 9.03 34.46 15.66
C ASP A 376 7.82 33.56 15.36
N GLY A 377 7.84 32.83 14.24
CA GLY A 377 6.80 31.91 13.81
C GLY A 377 5.73 32.51 12.91
N LEU A 378 4.75 31.69 12.53
CA LEU A 378 3.61 32.05 11.68
C LEU A 378 2.45 32.58 12.56
N GLU A 379 2.06 33.83 12.35
CA GLU A 379 0.99 34.49 13.10
C GLU A 379 -0.35 34.42 12.34
N LEU A 380 -1.41 33.92 13.01
CA LEU A 380 -2.78 34.04 12.51
C LEU A 380 -3.39 35.36 12.99
N TRP A 381 -3.80 36.18 12.04
CA TRP A 381 -4.44 37.47 12.29
C TRP A 381 -5.88 37.50 11.84
N ARG A 382 -6.70 38.32 12.52
CA ARG A 382 -8.05 38.68 12.05
C ARG A 382 -8.14 40.17 11.74
N SER A 383 -9.00 40.54 10.82
CA SER A 383 -9.32 41.95 10.53
C SER A 383 -10.80 42.11 10.18
N ASP A 384 -11.44 43.08 10.79
CA ASP A 384 -12.79 43.59 10.45
C ASP A 384 -12.74 44.80 9.49
N GLY A 385 -11.55 45.10 8.94
CA GLY A 385 -11.29 46.26 8.09
C GLY A 385 -10.91 47.54 8.88
N THR A 386 -10.88 47.52 10.21
CA THR A 386 -10.41 48.66 11.00
C THR A 386 -9.05 48.40 11.65
N PRO A 387 -8.22 49.43 11.89
CA PRO A 387 -6.96 49.23 12.63
C PRO A 387 -7.16 48.62 14.03
N ALA A 388 -8.24 48.99 14.74
CA ALA A 388 -8.55 48.47 16.08
C ALA A 388 -9.05 47.02 16.07
N GLY A 389 -9.78 46.60 15.03
CA GLY A 389 -10.29 45.26 14.85
C GLY A 389 -9.29 44.31 14.10
N THR A 390 -8.10 44.84 13.77
CA THR A 390 -7.00 44.05 13.15
C THR A 390 -6.07 43.59 14.28
N THR A 391 -6.26 42.34 14.73
CA THR A 391 -5.62 41.79 15.94
C THR A 391 -5.02 40.43 15.69
N LEU A 392 -3.93 40.13 16.44
CA LEU A 392 -3.35 38.78 16.48
C LEU A 392 -4.34 37.81 17.12
N VAL A 393 -4.55 36.66 16.55
CA VAL A 393 -5.39 35.58 17.06
C VAL A 393 -4.55 34.52 17.75
N GLU A 394 -3.51 34.03 17.06
CA GLU A 394 -2.67 32.92 17.53
C GLU A 394 -1.29 32.97 16.87
N VAL A 395 -0.28 32.44 17.56
CA VAL A 395 1.05 32.19 17.00
C VAL A 395 1.24 30.68 16.86
N VAL A 396 1.43 30.23 15.65
CA VAL A 396 1.61 28.80 15.35
C VAL A 396 3.09 28.51 15.24
N ASP A 397 3.56 27.61 16.13
CA ASP A 397 4.95 27.13 16.23
C ASP A 397 6.04 28.23 16.25
N PRO A 398 6.38 28.75 17.44
CA PRO A 398 7.38 29.79 17.59
C PRO A 398 8.83 29.24 17.63
N GLY A 399 9.26 28.36 16.72
CA GLY A 399 10.66 28.15 16.94
C GLY A 399 11.50 27.10 16.26
N SER A 400 11.14 26.38 15.23
CA SER A 400 12.09 25.41 14.66
C SER A 400 11.90 25.01 13.19
N ALA A 401 10.75 25.21 12.62
CA ALA A 401 10.49 24.95 11.20
C ALA A 401 9.91 26.22 10.57
N THR A 402 9.99 26.36 9.27
CA THR A 402 9.27 27.41 8.54
C THR A 402 7.84 26.92 8.24
N PRO A 403 6.84 27.14 9.13
CA PRO A 403 5.46 26.75 8.86
C PRO A 403 4.97 27.51 7.63
N SER A 404 4.27 26.80 6.74
CA SER A 404 3.77 27.39 5.49
C SER A 404 2.26 27.21 5.40
N PRO A 405 1.45 28.29 5.30
CA PRO A 405 0.03 28.18 5.10
C PRO A 405 -0.26 27.63 3.70
N ASN A 406 -1.02 26.53 3.64
CA ASN A 406 -1.34 25.84 2.39
C ASN A 406 -2.68 26.24 1.80
N SER A 407 -3.75 26.07 2.57
CA SER A 407 -5.11 26.38 2.14
C SER A 407 -6.04 26.68 3.31
N ALA A 408 -7.13 27.36 3.04
CA ALA A 408 -8.16 27.69 4.02
C ALA A 408 -9.55 27.56 3.40
N VAL A 409 -10.53 27.18 4.22
CA VAL A 409 -11.93 27.09 3.81
C VAL A 409 -12.84 27.57 4.92
N SER A 410 -13.90 28.31 4.58
CA SER A 410 -14.92 28.76 5.50
C SER A 410 -15.98 27.69 5.71
N ILE A 411 -16.31 27.41 6.98
CA ILE A 411 -17.45 26.58 7.39
C ILE A 411 -18.39 27.42 8.25
N PRO A 412 -19.63 27.00 8.54
CA PRO A 412 -20.53 27.79 9.36
C PRO A 412 -19.93 28.23 10.70
N GLY A 413 -19.76 29.56 10.84
CA GLY A 413 -19.27 30.19 12.07
C GLY A 413 -17.76 30.13 12.30
N SER A 414 -16.97 29.50 11.45
CA SER A 414 -15.51 29.38 11.62
C SER A 414 -14.80 29.12 10.30
N ALA A 415 -13.48 29.04 10.33
CA ALA A 415 -12.64 28.62 9.23
C ALA A 415 -11.82 27.39 9.60
N LEU A 416 -11.51 26.58 8.61
CA LEU A 416 -10.53 25.50 8.67
C LEU A 416 -9.29 25.92 7.90
N LEU A 417 -8.13 25.64 8.46
CA LEU A 417 -6.83 26.09 7.98
C LEU A 417 -5.90 24.90 7.87
N LEU A 418 -5.24 24.74 6.74
CA LEU A 418 -4.17 23.76 6.55
C LEU A 418 -2.81 24.44 6.55
N ILE A 419 -1.88 23.89 7.34
CA ILE A 419 -0.53 24.44 7.54
C ILE A 419 0.47 23.30 7.33
N TYR A 420 1.50 23.54 6.51
CA TYR A 420 2.61 22.61 6.36
C TYR A 420 3.73 22.87 7.36
N ASN A 421 4.57 21.85 7.54
CA ASN A 421 5.76 21.88 8.39
C ASN A 421 5.49 22.19 9.87
N VAL A 422 4.30 21.81 10.35
CA VAL A 422 3.90 21.89 11.75
C VAL A 422 3.37 20.54 12.24
N PRO A 423 3.41 20.24 13.55
CA PRO A 423 2.91 18.98 14.10
C PRO A 423 1.42 18.74 13.83
N PHE A 424 0.66 19.82 13.56
CA PHE A 424 -0.79 19.76 13.33
C PHE A 424 -1.11 20.42 12.00
N ALA A 425 -1.52 19.61 11.03
CA ALA A 425 -1.82 20.12 9.70
C ALA A 425 -3.18 20.83 9.62
N LEU A 426 -4.17 20.44 10.41
CA LEU A 426 -5.55 20.96 10.35
C LEU A 426 -5.89 21.76 11.60
N TRP A 427 -6.24 23.03 11.42
CA TRP A 427 -6.65 23.95 12.48
C TRP A 427 -8.06 24.47 12.23
N ARG A 428 -8.75 24.83 13.30
CA ARG A 428 -10.01 25.58 13.28
C ARG A 428 -9.84 26.91 13.97
N SER A 429 -10.48 27.96 13.43
CA SER A 429 -10.53 29.29 14.06
C SER A 429 -11.90 29.94 13.86
N ASP A 430 -12.47 30.51 14.90
CA ASP A 430 -13.61 31.41 14.83
C ASP A 430 -13.17 32.89 14.90
N GLY A 431 -11.89 33.17 14.87
CA GLY A 431 -11.26 34.47 14.94
C GLY A 431 -11.00 34.93 16.37
N THR A 432 -11.17 34.07 17.36
CA THR A 432 -10.77 34.32 18.76
C THR A 432 -9.65 33.38 19.17
N PHE A 433 -8.82 33.75 20.12
CA PHE A 433 -7.79 32.88 20.68
C PHE A 433 -8.39 31.58 21.22
N ALA A 434 -9.48 31.68 22.02
CA ALA A 434 -10.14 30.52 22.63
C ALA A 434 -10.81 29.57 21.60
N GLY A 435 -11.21 30.09 20.44
CA GLY A 435 -11.83 29.33 19.35
C GLY A 435 -10.85 28.91 18.26
N THR A 436 -9.54 29.16 18.48
CA THR A 436 -8.46 28.75 17.55
C THR A 436 -7.68 27.60 18.17
N PHE A 437 -7.74 26.43 17.54
CA PHE A 437 -7.11 25.21 18.04
C PHE A 437 -6.88 24.18 16.91
N PRO A 438 -5.92 23.27 17.07
CA PRO A 438 -5.77 22.14 16.16
C PRO A 438 -6.98 21.20 16.27
N VAL A 439 -7.56 20.82 15.14
CA VAL A 439 -8.76 19.98 15.08
C VAL A 439 -8.49 18.54 15.50
N GLN A 440 -7.31 18.03 15.15
CA GLN A 440 -6.80 16.79 15.70
C GLN A 440 -5.72 17.14 16.72
N GLY A 441 -5.75 16.46 17.89
CA GLY A 441 -4.61 16.46 18.80
C GLY A 441 -3.34 16.00 18.06
N PRO A 442 -2.18 16.08 18.70
CA PRO A 442 -0.95 15.62 18.07
C PRO A 442 -1.21 14.24 17.51
N VAL A 443 -1.20 14.12 16.19
CA VAL A 443 -0.97 12.83 15.57
C VAL A 443 0.51 12.59 15.79
N PHE A 444 0.82 12.15 17.00
CA PHE A 444 2.12 11.57 17.26
C PHE A 444 2.16 10.36 16.36
N ARG A 445 2.96 10.40 15.31
CA ARG A 445 3.36 9.17 14.67
C ARG A 445 4.21 8.46 15.70
N PRO A 446 3.80 7.29 16.19
CA PRO A 446 4.75 6.44 16.87
C PRO A 446 5.91 6.22 15.90
N ASN A 447 7.13 6.28 16.38
CA ASN A 447 8.28 5.91 15.59
C ASN A 447 8.05 4.48 15.09
N ASN A 448 8.30 4.24 13.81
CA ASN A 448 8.03 2.95 13.19
C ASN A 448 9.26 2.06 13.30
N GLY A 449 9.13 0.87 13.85
CA GLY A 449 10.16 -0.16 13.77
C GLY A 449 10.40 -0.65 12.34
N LEU A 450 9.41 -0.48 11.46
CA LEU A 450 9.43 -0.84 10.02
C LEU A 450 10.07 -2.21 9.76
N PRO A 451 9.60 -3.30 10.41
CA PRO A 451 10.14 -4.62 10.14
C PRO A 451 9.98 -4.99 8.67
N ALA A 452 11.07 -5.41 8.04
CA ALA A 452 11.12 -5.73 6.62
C ALA A 452 12.05 -6.92 6.35
N TRP A 453 11.96 -7.49 5.14
CA TRP A 453 12.74 -8.66 4.75
C TRP A 453 12.53 -9.88 5.65
N LEU A 454 11.30 -10.06 6.15
CA LEU A 454 10.94 -11.15 7.04
C LEU A 454 11.27 -12.50 6.40
N SER A 455 12.10 -13.31 7.05
CA SER A 455 12.57 -14.60 6.52
C SER A 455 12.64 -15.66 7.62
N ASP A 456 12.09 -16.85 7.38
CA ASP A 456 12.23 -17.99 8.27
C ASP A 456 13.60 -18.65 8.14
N VAL A 457 14.26 -18.84 9.24
CA VAL A 457 15.52 -19.60 9.33
C VAL A 457 15.40 -20.64 10.41
N ASN A 458 15.11 -21.88 10.02
CA ASN A 458 14.97 -23.03 10.93
C ASN A 458 13.99 -22.76 12.09
N GLY A 459 12.86 -22.11 11.83
CA GLY A 459 11.83 -21.82 12.83
C GLY A 459 12.10 -20.57 13.67
N THR A 460 13.12 -19.78 13.33
CA THR A 460 13.40 -18.45 13.89
C THR A 460 13.24 -17.41 12.80
N LEU A 461 12.52 -16.35 13.07
CA LEU A 461 12.38 -15.23 12.15
C LEU A 461 13.65 -14.36 12.19
N LEU A 462 14.25 -14.09 11.03
CA LEU A 462 15.22 -13.02 10.82
C LEU A 462 14.55 -11.89 10.05
N PHE A 463 14.89 -10.64 10.36
CA PHE A 463 14.31 -9.47 9.71
C PHE A 463 15.18 -8.24 9.98
N SER A 464 14.94 -7.20 9.20
CA SER A 464 15.51 -5.87 9.40
C SER A 464 14.50 -5.00 10.11
N ALA A 465 14.90 -4.27 11.14
CA ALA A 465 14.04 -3.30 11.83
C ALA A 465 14.84 -2.11 12.35
N VAL A 466 14.15 -0.99 12.56
CA VAL A 466 14.72 0.27 13.07
C VAL A 466 14.42 0.38 14.55
N ASP A 467 15.40 0.77 15.37
CA ASP A 467 15.18 1.21 16.75
C ASP A 467 15.87 2.56 17.03
N GLU A 468 15.57 3.17 18.17
CA GLU A 468 16.07 4.50 18.53
C GLU A 468 17.60 4.59 18.65
N GLY A 469 18.27 3.48 18.97
CA GLY A 469 19.72 3.46 19.30
C GLY A 469 20.62 3.05 18.16
N HIS A 470 20.11 2.21 17.23
CA HIS A 470 20.95 1.46 16.29
C HIS A 470 20.58 1.64 14.83
N GLY A 471 19.56 2.48 14.51
CA GLY A 471 19.08 2.59 13.13
C GLY A 471 18.44 1.30 12.62
N GLN A 472 18.49 1.06 11.30
CA GLN A 472 17.93 -0.14 10.67
C GLN A 472 18.98 -1.27 10.63
N GLU A 473 18.79 -2.27 11.49
CA GLU A 473 19.75 -3.34 11.72
C GLU A 473 19.12 -4.75 11.63
N LEU A 474 19.97 -5.80 11.82
CA LEU A 474 19.55 -7.20 11.81
C LEU A 474 18.94 -7.61 13.14
N TRP A 475 17.70 -8.09 13.11
CA TRP A 475 16.93 -8.58 14.25
C TRP A 475 16.50 -10.03 14.08
N ARG A 476 16.19 -10.67 15.20
CA ARG A 476 15.56 -11.99 15.23
C ARG A 476 14.37 -12.04 16.17
N SER A 477 13.45 -13.00 15.93
CA SER A 477 12.30 -13.25 16.78
C SER A 477 11.89 -14.72 16.80
N ASP A 478 11.46 -15.20 17.97
CA ASP A 478 10.75 -16.46 18.14
C ASP A 478 9.23 -16.27 18.32
N GLY A 479 8.76 -15.02 18.14
CA GLY A 479 7.36 -14.63 18.32
C GLY A 479 7.01 -14.20 19.74
N THR A 480 7.99 -14.10 20.64
CA THR A 480 7.81 -13.54 21.99
C THR A 480 8.60 -12.24 22.15
N PRO A 481 8.14 -11.31 23.02
CA PRO A 481 8.91 -10.08 23.29
C PRO A 481 10.32 -10.34 23.79
N GLY A 482 10.53 -11.36 24.64
CA GLY A 482 11.85 -11.72 25.18
C GLY A 482 12.77 -12.43 24.20
N GLY A 483 12.19 -13.12 23.22
CA GLY A 483 12.92 -13.77 22.12
C GLY A 483 13.12 -12.89 20.89
N THR A 484 12.69 -11.60 20.97
CA THR A 484 12.84 -10.61 19.90
C THR A 484 13.91 -9.60 20.29
N TYR A 485 15.07 -9.65 19.63
CA TYR A 485 16.22 -8.81 19.97
C TYR A 485 17.11 -8.53 18.76
N LEU A 486 17.90 -7.46 18.87
CA LEU A 486 18.96 -7.09 17.92
C LEU A 486 19.99 -8.22 17.87
N VAL A 487 20.25 -8.78 16.69
CA VAL A 487 21.29 -9.79 16.51
C VAL A 487 22.66 -9.12 16.52
N LYS A 488 22.79 -8.03 15.78
CA LYS A 488 24.02 -7.26 15.69
C LYS A 488 23.75 -5.84 15.21
N ASP A 489 24.43 -4.87 15.86
CA ASP A 489 24.62 -3.50 15.39
C ASP A 489 25.76 -3.53 14.37
N ILE A 490 25.41 -3.64 13.08
CA ILE A 490 26.38 -3.82 11.98
C ILE A 490 27.01 -2.47 11.60
N GLU A 491 26.22 -1.40 11.51
CA GLU A 491 26.70 -0.02 11.40
C GLU A 491 26.57 0.66 12.77
N PRO A 492 27.64 0.74 13.59
CA PRO A 492 27.55 1.12 14.98
C PRO A 492 26.90 2.46 15.26
N GLY A 493 25.91 2.47 16.19
CA GLY A 493 25.19 3.68 16.62
C GLY A 493 23.93 3.94 15.80
N PRO A 494 23.48 5.20 15.64
CA PRO A 494 22.20 5.52 14.99
C PRO A 494 22.24 5.37 13.46
N GLY A 495 23.36 4.92 12.89
CA GLY A 495 23.51 4.58 11.48
C GLY A 495 22.65 3.37 11.11
N SER A 496 22.47 3.10 9.83
CA SER A 496 21.66 1.96 9.35
C SER A 496 22.49 1.10 8.42
N SER A 497 22.52 -0.21 8.70
CA SER A 497 23.18 -1.18 7.80
C SER A 497 22.28 -1.64 6.65
N PHE A 498 20.95 -1.37 6.71
CA PHE A 498 19.98 -1.82 5.69
C PHE A 498 20.04 -3.32 5.42
N ALA A 499 20.23 -4.13 6.46
CA ALA A 499 20.39 -5.57 6.36
C ALA A 499 19.25 -6.24 5.57
N GLY A 500 19.60 -6.98 4.51
CA GLY A 500 18.65 -7.73 3.66
C GLY A 500 18.87 -7.49 2.15
N PRO A 501 18.17 -8.25 1.29
CA PRO A 501 17.32 -9.43 1.59
C PRO A 501 18.12 -10.63 2.12
N PHE A 502 17.43 -11.57 2.78
CA PHE A 502 18.05 -12.76 3.39
C PHE A 502 17.91 -13.99 2.49
N PHE A 503 19.02 -14.71 2.29
CA PHE A 503 19.09 -15.96 1.53
C PHE A 503 19.49 -17.09 2.49
N ALA A 504 18.53 -17.92 2.84
CA ALA A 504 18.73 -19.02 3.79
C ALA A 504 19.27 -20.27 3.08
N ALA A 505 20.58 -20.51 3.19
CA ALA A 505 21.18 -21.79 2.85
C ALA A 505 20.96 -22.79 4.02
N PRO A 506 21.14 -24.10 3.80
CA PRO A 506 20.88 -25.12 4.85
C PRO A 506 21.59 -24.90 6.18
N SER A 507 22.80 -24.32 6.18
CA SER A 507 23.61 -24.13 7.39
C SER A 507 23.88 -22.67 7.77
N THR A 508 23.60 -21.72 6.90
CA THR A 508 23.90 -20.30 7.10
C THR A 508 22.94 -19.41 6.30
N VAL A 509 22.88 -18.13 6.66
CA VAL A 509 22.09 -17.13 5.95
C VAL A 509 23.03 -16.07 5.39
N PHE A 510 22.88 -15.76 4.11
CA PHE A 510 23.59 -14.68 3.46
C PHE A 510 22.65 -13.48 3.29
N PHE A 511 23.22 -12.29 3.41
CA PHE A 511 22.49 -11.04 3.19
C PHE A 511 23.47 -9.92 2.83
N ARG A 512 22.92 -8.85 2.26
CA ARG A 512 23.69 -7.64 2.02
C ARG A 512 23.50 -6.69 3.19
N ALA A 513 24.60 -6.05 3.63
CA ALA A 513 24.53 -4.95 4.58
C ALA A 513 25.56 -3.87 4.22
N TRP A 514 25.27 -2.65 4.62
CA TRP A 514 26.10 -1.48 4.39
C TRP A 514 26.78 -1.03 5.68
N THR A 515 28.05 -0.62 5.58
CA THR A 515 28.73 0.12 6.64
C THR A 515 29.50 1.28 6.07
N SER A 516 29.68 2.32 6.88
CA SER A 516 30.52 3.47 6.52
C SER A 516 31.98 3.12 6.26
N ALA A 517 32.45 1.98 6.76
CA ALA A 517 33.82 1.50 6.63
C ALA A 517 34.07 0.70 5.34
N THR A 518 33.12 -0.11 4.88
CA THR A 518 33.31 -1.08 3.80
C THR A 518 32.34 -0.88 2.63
N GLY A 519 31.35 0.02 2.77
CA GLY A 519 30.26 0.12 1.78
C GLY A 519 29.30 -1.05 1.87
N SER A 520 28.68 -1.43 0.74
CA SER A 520 27.61 -2.45 0.65
C SER A 520 28.18 -3.81 0.29
N GLU A 521 28.31 -4.71 1.26
CA GLU A 521 28.99 -6.00 1.15
C GLU A 521 28.10 -7.20 1.55
N ILE A 522 28.59 -8.42 1.27
CA ILE A 522 27.94 -9.66 1.66
C ILE A 522 28.33 -10.06 3.08
N TYR A 523 27.34 -10.22 3.92
CA TYR A 523 27.43 -10.72 5.29
C TYR A 523 26.83 -12.12 5.38
N ARG A 524 27.23 -12.85 6.42
CA ARG A 524 26.59 -14.08 6.83
C ARG A 524 26.08 -14.00 8.26
N THR A 525 25.10 -14.82 8.60
CA THR A 525 24.63 -15.00 9.97
C THR A 525 24.12 -16.43 10.20
N ASP A 526 24.24 -16.92 11.44
CA ASP A 526 23.57 -18.09 11.96
C ASP A 526 22.45 -17.70 12.95
N GLY A 527 22.09 -16.41 13.00
CA GLY A 527 21.13 -15.83 13.94
C GLY A 527 21.73 -15.46 15.29
N THR A 528 23.06 -15.51 15.47
CA THR A 528 23.78 -15.05 16.66
C THR A 528 24.70 -13.88 16.33
N GLU A 529 25.03 -13.05 17.33
CA GLU A 529 25.97 -11.94 17.16
C GLU A 529 27.35 -12.42 16.69
N ALA A 530 27.88 -13.49 17.29
CA ALA A 530 29.19 -14.05 16.96
C ALA A 530 29.22 -14.69 15.56
N GLY A 531 28.10 -15.26 15.10
CA GLY A 531 27.95 -15.85 13.77
C GLY A 531 27.60 -14.85 12.68
N THR A 532 27.40 -13.57 13.04
CA THR A 532 27.07 -12.48 12.11
C THR A 532 28.33 -11.65 11.82
N PHE A 533 28.85 -11.71 10.59
CA PHE A 533 30.04 -10.97 10.19
C PHE A 533 30.15 -10.76 8.68
N LEU A 534 30.92 -9.76 8.29
CA LEU A 534 31.33 -9.53 6.91
C LEU A 534 32.09 -10.76 6.37
N VAL A 535 31.64 -11.31 5.25
CA VAL A 535 32.32 -12.47 4.66
C VAL A 535 33.65 -12.04 4.03
N LYS A 536 33.60 -11.00 3.21
CA LYS A 536 34.79 -10.45 2.56
C LYS A 536 34.50 -9.03 2.09
N ASP A 537 35.44 -8.11 2.30
CA ASP A 537 35.45 -6.81 1.63
C ASP A 537 36.06 -7.02 0.24
N VAL A 538 35.23 -6.97 -0.80
CA VAL A 538 35.67 -7.21 -2.18
C VAL A 538 36.30 -5.99 -2.79
N GLN A 539 35.75 -4.83 -2.51
CA GLN A 539 36.30 -3.54 -2.91
C GLN A 539 35.98 -2.50 -1.84
N SER A 540 37.01 -1.85 -1.31
CA SER A 540 36.82 -0.75 -0.36
C SER A 540 36.10 0.43 -1.00
N GLY A 541 34.89 0.76 -0.50
CA GLY A 541 34.05 1.87 -0.97
C GLY A 541 32.60 1.46 -1.18
N ASP A 542 31.80 2.38 -1.71
CA ASP A 542 30.35 2.14 -1.90
C ASP A 542 30.10 1.41 -3.23
N THR A 543 30.25 0.07 -3.24
CA THR A 543 29.96 -0.79 -4.38
C THR A 543 28.72 -1.61 -4.09
N SER A 544 27.74 -1.59 -4.98
CA SER A 544 26.53 -2.40 -4.86
C SER A 544 26.71 -3.74 -5.57
N ALA A 545 26.82 -4.83 -4.81
CA ALA A 545 26.81 -6.17 -5.39
C ALA A 545 25.39 -6.57 -5.84
N TRP A 546 25.27 -7.13 -7.04
CA TRP A 546 24.02 -7.78 -7.49
C TRP A 546 23.91 -9.17 -6.84
N LEU A 547 22.76 -9.46 -6.26
CA LEU A 547 22.49 -10.74 -5.59
C LEU A 547 21.90 -11.69 -6.61
N LEU A 548 22.55 -12.83 -6.85
CA LEU A 548 22.13 -13.80 -7.86
C LEU A 548 21.29 -14.92 -7.26
N GLY A 549 21.72 -15.52 -6.15
CA GLY A 549 20.95 -16.55 -5.47
C GLY A 549 21.79 -17.67 -4.87
N LEU A 550 21.12 -18.73 -4.40
CA LEU A 550 21.75 -19.88 -3.75
C LEU A 550 21.94 -21.03 -4.73
N LEU A 551 23.09 -21.72 -4.64
CA LEU A 551 23.36 -23.02 -5.24
C LEU A 551 23.79 -23.98 -4.11
N GLY A 552 22.82 -24.67 -3.49
CA GLY A 552 23.04 -25.46 -2.29
C GLY A 552 23.51 -24.61 -1.10
N GLU A 553 24.72 -24.84 -0.60
CA GLU A 553 25.36 -24.06 0.48
C GLU A 553 26.09 -22.80 -0.05
N LEU A 554 26.21 -22.65 -1.37
CA LEU A 554 26.94 -21.56 -1.98
C LEU A 554 25.98 -20.39 -2.28
N PHE A 555 26.43 -19.17 -2.01
CA PHE A 555 25.75 -17.95 -2.44
C PHE A 555 26.48 -17.32 -3.61
N LEU A 556 25.76 -17.03 -4.68
CA LEU A 556 26.26 -16.39 -5.89
C LEU A 556 25.85 -14.91 -5.91
N PHE A 557 26.78 -14.04 -6.28
CA PHE A 557 26.58 -12.60 -6.34
C PHE A 557 27.54 -11.99 -7.39
N ALA A 558 27.28 -10.76 -7.78
CA ALA A 558 28.16 -10.07 -8.76
C ALA A 558 28.52 -8.68 -8.22
N PRO A 559 29.67 -8.55 -7.53
CA PRO A 559 30.24 -7.26 -7.12
C PRO A 559 31.10 -6.69 -8.24
N ASP A 560 31.37 -5.41 -8.19
CA ASP A 560 32.48 -4.78 -8.90
C ASP A 560 33.71 -4.81 -7.98
N ASP A 561 34.77 -5.47 -8.40
CA ASP A 561 36.02 -5.58 -7.62
C ASP A 561 37.05 -4.50 -7.96
N GLY A 562 36.68 -3.53 -8.82
CA GLY A 562 37.53 -2.43 -9.27
C GLY A 562 38.60 -2.83 -10.29
N VAL A 563 38.66 -4.11 -10.69
CA VAL A 563 39.66 -4.64 -11.63
C VAL A 563 38.97 -5.27 -12.85
N HIS A 564 37.95 -6.10 -12.60
CA HIS A 564 37.26 -6.87 -13.62
C HIS A 564 35.84 -6.33 -13.94
N GLY A 565 35.42 -5.23 -13.26
CA GLY A 565 34.04 -4.76 -13.30
C GLY A 565 33.09 -5.72 -12.53
N MET A 566 31.80 -5.63 -12.81
CA MET A 566 30.80 -6.53 -12.18
C MET A 566 30.83 -7.90 -12.83
N GLU A 567 31.33 -8.91 -12.11
CA GLU A 567 31.48 -10.28 -12.56
C GLU A 567 30.89 -11.29 -11.55
N PRO A 568 30.60 -12.56 -11.96
CA PRO A 568 30.02 -13.52 -11.02
C PRO A 568 31.06 -14.04 -10.03
N TRP A 569 30.72 -13.91 -8.77
CA TRP A 569 31.45 -14.44 -7.61
C TRP A 569 30.61 -15.48 -6.88
N ARG A 570 31.29 -16.31 -6.09
CA ARG A 570 30.64 -17.19 -5.11
C ARG A 570 31.17 -16.96 -3.71
N THR A 571 30.41 -17.39 -2.72
CA THR A 571 30.89 -17.59 -1.35
C THR A 571 30.28 -18.84 -0.71
N ASP A 572 31.04 -19.50 0.17
CA ASP A 572 30.58 -20.52 1.10
C ASP A 572 30.44 -19.95 2.54
N GLY A 573 30.54 -18.63 2.68
CA GLY A 573 30.52 -17.92 3.97
C GLY A 573 31.88 -17.77 4.62
N THR A 574 32.98 -18.13 3.94
CA THR A 574 34.35 -17.90 4.41
C THR A 574 35.10 -16.97 3.46
N PRO A 575 36.09 -16.19 3.95
CA PRO A 575 36.90 -15.33 3.09
C PRO A 575 37.66 -16.10 1.96
N ASP A 576 38.16 -17.30 2.30
CA ASP A 576 38.89 -18.16 1.36
C ASP A 576 37.97 -18.82 0.34
N GLY A 577 36.72 -19.12 0.71
CA GLY A 577 35.69 -19.65 -0.17
C GLY A 577 34.95 -18.58 -0.98
N THR A 578 35.35 -17.30 -0.84
CA THR A 578 34.78 -16.15 -1.56
C THR A 578 35.76 -15.68 -2.63
N PHE A 579 35.41 -15.96 -3.89
CA PHE A 579 36.28 -15.65 -5.04
C PHE A 579 35.49 -15.50 -6.35
N LEU A 580 36.15 -14.84 -7.32
CA LEU A 580 35.66 -14.67 -8.69
C LEU A 580 35.52 -16.03 -9.39
N LEU A 581 34.36 -16.27 -10.00
CA LEU A 581 34.14 -17.48 -10.81
C LEU A 581 34.71 -17.38 -12.23
N GLY A 582 34.79 -16.18 -12.77
CA GLY A 582 35.39 -15.89 -14.07
C GLY A 582 35.18 -14.42 -14.45
N ASP A 583 36.16 -13.86 -15.18
CA ASP A 583 36.02 -12.58 -15.87
C ASP A 583 35.37 -12.89 -17.23
N LEU A 584 34.03 -12.73 -17.30
CA LEU A 584 33.24 -13.16 -18.44
C LEU A 584 33.25 -12.13 -19.58
N THR A 585 33.49 -10.87 -19.23
CA THR A 585 33.76 -9.77 -20.16
C THR A 585 35.15 -9.20 -19.87
N PRO A 586 36.21 -9.70 -20.49
CA PRO A 586 37.58 -9.42 -20.09
C PRO A 586 37.95 -7.97 -19.96
N GLY A 587 38.47 -7.60 -18.77
CA GLY A 587 38.95 -6.25 -18.40
C GLY A 587 38.04 -5.53 -17.41
N ALA A 588 38.10 -4.21 -17.38
CA ALA A 588 37.32 -3.40 -16.44
C ALA A 588 35.85 -3.16 -16.86
N ALA A 589 35.39 -3.80 -17.94
CA ALA A 589 34.00 -3.72 -18.38
C ALA A 589 33.15 -4.73 -17.60
N SER A 590 32.03 -4.29 -17.08
CA SER A 590 31.11 -5.15 -16.32
C SER A 590 30.34 -6.10 -17.23
N SER A 591 30.22 -7.36 -16.83
CA SER A 591 29.23 -8.29 -17.33
C SER A 591 27.86 -7.98 -16.71
N GLN A 592 26.83 -7.82 -17.54
CA GLN A 592 25.47 -7.77 -17.05
C GLN A 592 25.00 -9.19 -16.74
N VAL A 593 25.22 -9.64 -15.51
CA VAL A 593 24.92 -11.01 -15.07
C VAL A 593 23.52 -11.06 -14.45
N SER A 594 22.65 -11.89 -15.02
CA SER A 594 21.27 -12.07 -14.54
C SER A 594 20.99 -13.54 -14.24
N PRO A 595 20.32 -13.87 -13.12
CA PRO A 595 19.98 -15.23 -12.76
C PRO A 595 18.86 -15.75 -13.68
N LEU A 596 19.10 -16.87 -14.36
CA LEU A 596 18.06 -17.55 -15.13
C LEU A 596 17.34 -18.60 -14.28
N GLY A 597 18.07 -19.34 -13.45
CA GLY A 597 17.55 -20.37 -12.55
C GLY A 597 18.51 -21.52 -12.34
N ILE A 598 18.05 -22.53 -11.60
CA ILE A 598 18.82 -23.77 -11.35
C ILE A 598 18.24 -24.88 -12.22
N LEU A 599 19.13 -25.63 -12.89
CA LEU A 599 18.75 -26.79 -13.67
C LEU A 599 19.77 -27.91 -13.46
N ASN A 600 19.33 -29.11 -13.07
CA ASN A 600 20.17 -30.27 -12.86
C ASN A 600 21.35 -30.05 -11.88
N GLY A 601 21.21 -29.13 -10.91
CA GLY A 601 22.26 -28.81 -9.94
C GLY A 601 23.30 -27.80 -10.44
N GLU A 602 23.14 -27.23 -11.63
CA GLU A 602 23.92 -26.11 -12.14
C GLU A 602 23.09 -24.81 -12.09
N PHE A 603 23.71 -23.67 -11.77
CA PHE A 603 23.09 -22.36 -11.83
C PHE A 603 23.27 -21.78 -13.25
N LEU A 604 22.17 -21.44 -13.90
CA LEU A 604 22.18 -20.86 -15.25
C LEU A 604 22.12 -19.34 -15.14
N LEU A 605 22.94 -18.67 -15.94
CA LEU A 605 23.10 -17.23 -15.98
C LEU A 605 22.89 -16.71 -17.41
N ALA A 606 22.17 -15.65 -17.57
CA ALA A 606 22.17 -14.83 -18.78
C ALA A 606 23.22 -13.73 -18.60
N VAL A 607 24.22 -13.71 -19.47
CA VAL A 607 25.32 -12.74 -19.40
C VAL A 607 25.35 -11.91 -20.66
N SER A 608 25.25 -10.58 -20.52
CA SER A 608 25.31 -9.64 -21.63
C SER A 608 26.58 -8.77 -21.54
N ASP A 609 27.26 -8.64 -22.68
CA ASP A 609 28.39 -7.73 -22.88
C ASP A 609 27.94 -6.37 -23.45
N GLY A 610 26.63 -6.09 -23.47
CA GLY A 610 26.01 -4.90 -24.05
C GLY A 610 25.74 -5.00 -25.56
N SER A 611 26.24 -6.04 -26.25
CA SER A 611 26.02 -6.28 -27.69
C SER A 611 25.32 -7.61 -27.97
N SER A 612 25.58 -8.60 -27.12
CA SER A 612 25.02 -9.95 -27.22
C SER A 612 24.77 -10.56 -25.86
N THR A 613 23.85 -11.53 -25.80
CA THR A 613 23.57 -12.29 -24.58
C THR A 613 24.04 -13.73 -24.78
N THR A 614 24.76 -14.25 -23.79
CA THR A 614 25.29 -15.62 -23.79
C THR A 614 24.73 -16.35 -22.55
N LEU A 615 24.25 -17.57 -22.77
CA LEU A 615 23.92 -18.50 -21.70
C LEU A 615 25.20 -19.04 -21.09
N TRP A 616 25.34 -18.87 -19.77
CA TRP A 616 26.41 -19.45 -18.98
C TRP A 616 25.83 -20.41 -17.95
N LYS A 617 26.62 -21.33 -17.49
CA LYS A 617 26.29 -22.23 -16.39
C LYS A 617 27.47 -22.38 -15.44
N THR A 618 27.15 -22.61 -14.17
CA THR A 618 28.14 -22.81 -13.13
C THR A 618 27.70 -23.87 -12.12
N ASP A 619 28.61 -24.71 -11.68
CA ASP A 619 28.47 -25.59 -10.52
C ASP A 619 29.05 -24.96 -9.24
N GLY A 620 29.41 -23.69 -9.29
CA GLY A 620 30.07 -22.93 -8.24
C GLY A 620 31.59 -23.09 -8.24
N THR A 621 32.19 -23.68 -9.26
CA THR A 621 33.66 -23.74 -9.42
C THR A 621 34.08 -22.93 -10.65
N VAL A 622 35.34 -22.42 -10.64
CA VAL A 622 35.90 -21.72 -11.80
C VAL A 622 35.91 -22.63 -13.05
N ALA A 623 36.25 -23.91 -12.87
CA ALA A 623 36.29 -24.86 -13.99
C ALA A 623 34.90 -25.23 -14.54
N GLY A 624 33.88 -25.22 -13.67
CA GLY A 624 32.48 -25.47 -14.02
C GLY A 624 31.70 -24.24 -14.48
N THR A 625 32.33 -23.05 -14.41
CA THR A 625 31.75 -21.81 -14.94
C THR A 625 32.12 -21.69 -16.42
N VAL A 626 31.18 -22.06 -17.30
CA VAL A 626 31.45 -22.19 -18.74
C VAL A 626 30.30 -21.60 -19.58
N ALA A 627 30.65 -21.02 -20.73
CA ALA A 627 29.67 -20.60 -21.72
C ALA A 627 28.96 -21.81 -22.32
N ALA A 628 27.63 -21.82 -22.28
CA ALA A 628 26.80 -22.83 -22.89
C ALA A 628 26.41 -22.47 -24.34
N GLY A 629 26.49 -21.20 -24.73
CA GLY A 629 26.27 -20.69 -26.07
C GLY A 629 25.41 -19.43 -26.15
N PRO A 630 25.19 -18.90 -27.38
CA PRO A 630 24.38 -17.71 -27.55
C PRO A 630 22.92 -17.96 -27.14
N MET A 631 22.27 -16.95 -26.61
CA MET A 631 20.83 -16.94 -26.28
C MET A 631 20.20 -15.63 -26.71
N PRO A 632 18.86 -15.56 -26.83
CA PRO A 632 18.15 -14.32 -27.02
C PRO A 632 18.36 -13.36 -25.84
N THR A 633 18.03 -12.10 -26.03
CA THR A 633 18.09 -11.11 -24.94
C THR A 633 17.16 -11.53 -23.81
N TRP A 634 17.71 -11.69 -22.61
CA TRP A 634 16.96 -12.07 -21.41
C TRP A 634 15.99 -10.97 -20.99
N GLU A 635 14.77 -11.39 -20.55
CA GLU A 635 13.76 -10.50 -20.02
C GLU A 635 13.43 -10.83 -18.55
N TRP A 636 13.08 -12.12 -18.26
CA TRP A 636 12.67 -12.56 -16.92
C TRP A 636 13.22 -13.95 -16.58
N SER A 637 13.44 -14.18 -15.26
CA SER A 637 13.94 -15.45 -14.71
C SER A 637 13.06 -16.65 -15.07
N GLY A 638 13.67 -17.82 -15.14
CA GLY A 638 13.01 -19.05 -15.55
C GLY A 638 12.40 -19.83 -14.40
N VAL A 639 11.44 -20.68 -14.75
CA VAL A 639 10.83 -21.67 -13.87
C VAL A 639 11.20 -23.07 -14.37
N GLU A 640 11.72 -23.90 -13.46
CA GLU A 640 12.12 -25.29 -13.80
C GLU A 640 10.89 -26.14 -14.10
N LEU A 641 10.94 -26.87 -15.22
CA LEU A 641 9.95 -27.83 -15.66
C LEU A 641 10.61 -29.10 -16.20
N ALA A 642 10.52 -30.18 -15.45
CA ALA A 642 11.20 -31.45 -15.75
C ALA A 642 12.72 -31.24 -15.92
N ASN A 643 13.23 -31.33 -17.15
CA ASN A 643 14.66 -31.21 -17.48
C ASN A 643 14.97 -29.93 -18.25
N ALA A 644 14.15 -28.87 -18.10
CA ALA A 644 14.33 -27.61 -18.79
C ALA A 644 13.92 -26.45 -17.89
N LEU A 645 14.45 -25.26 -18.17
CA LEU A 645 13.91 -24.00 -17.68
C LEU A 645 13.01 -23.39 -18.76
N VAL A 646 11.85 -22.90 -18.35
CA VAL A 646 10.96 -22.08 -19.15
C VAL A 646 11.14 -20.63 -18.71
N PHE A 647 11.47 -19.72 -19.61
CA PHE A 647 11.84 -18.35 -19.30
C PHE A 647 11.36 -17.36 -20.38
N SER A 648 11.48 -16.09 -20.13
CA SER A 648 11.16 -15.02 -21.07
C SER A 648 12.42 -14.47 -21.72
N ALA A 649 12.42 -14.35 -23.03
CA ALA A 649 13.50 -13.70 -23.75
C ALA A 649 13.01 -13.11 -25.08
N SER A 650 13.75 -12.14 -25.62
CA SER A 650 13.39 -11.46 -26.87
C SER A 650 14.41 -11.67 -27.97
N ASP A 651 13.91 -11.82 -29.19
CA ASP A 651 14.71 -11.78 -30.42
C ASP A 651 14.09 -10.78 -31.44
N ALA A 652 14.87 -10.49 -32.49
CA ALA A 652 14.44 -9.52 -33.51
C ALA A 652 13.29 -10.01 -34.41
N ALA A 653 12.99 -11.31 -34.40
CA ALA A 653 11.98 -11.91 -35.27
C ALA A 653 10.62 -12.05 -34.61
N HIS A 654 10.59 -12.32 -33.28
CA HIS A 654 9.38 -12.68 -32.56
C HIS A 654 9.07 -11.70 -31.41
N GLY A 655 10.01 -10.77 -31.07
CA GLY A 655 9.87 -9.94 -29.88
C GLY A 655 10.10 -10.72 -28.59
N ALA A 656 9.50 -10.27 -27.49
CA ALA A 656 9.61 -10.93 -26.18
C ALA A 656 8.58 -12.06 -26.06
N GLU A 657 9.08 -13.30 -26.03
CA GLU A 657 8.28 -14.52 -26.09
C GLU A 657 8.68 -15.56 -25.04
N LEU A 658 7.97 -16.70 -25.03
CA LEU A 658 8.25 -17.81 -24.13
C LEU A 658 9.31 -18.73 -24.73
N TRP A 659 10.41 -18.90 -24.01
CA TRP A 659 11.57 -19.73 -24.40
C TRP A 659 11.77 -20.87 -23.42
N ARG A 660 12.52 -21.88 -23.87
CA ARG A 660 12.99 -23.00 -23.03
C ARG A 660 14.48 -23.26 -23.25
N THR A 661 15.16 -23.77 -22.23
CA THR A 661 16.53 -24.24 -22.31
C THR A 661 16.72 -25.51 -21.49
N ASP A 662 17.54 -26.43 -21.98
CA ASP A 662 18.06 -27.60 -21.25
C ASP A 662 19.47 -27.34 -20.69
N GLY A 663 19.95 -26.11 -20.74
CA GLY A 663 21.29 -25.70 -20.33
C GLY A 663 22.32 -25.79 -21.43
N THR A 664 21.93 -26.09 -22.70
CA THR A 664 22.81 -26.11 -23.87
C THR A 664 22.35 -25.10 -24.93
N ALA A 665 23.27 -24.67 -25.79
CA ALA A 665 22.94 -23.79 -26.93
C ALA A 665 21.90 -24.43 -27.87
N GLY A 666 22.00 -25.71 -28.14
CA GLY A 666 21.07 -26.41 -29.02
C GLY A 666 19.70 -26.69 -28.42
N GLY A 667 19.61 -26.71 -27.07
CA GLY A 667 18.39 -26.88 -26.32
C GLY A 667 17.72 -25.55 -25.89
N THR A 668 18.39 -24.41 -26.18
CA THR A 668 17.82 -23.07 -25.98
C THR A 668 17.03 -22.69 -27.24
N THR A 669 15.70 -22.77 -27.14
CA THR A 669 14.80 -22.62 -28.28
C THR A 669 13.55 -21.86 -27.92
N LEU A 670 12.97 -21.15 -28.90
CA LEU A 670 11.62 -20.58 -28.75
C LEU A 670 10.64 -21.72 -28.44
N LEU A 671 9.91 -21.61 -27.36
CA LEU A 671 8.90 -22.61 -27.00
C LEU A 671 7.61 -22.37 -27.79
N LEU A 672 7.13 -21.13 -27.81
CA LEU A 672 5.97 -20.71 -28.57
C LEU A 672 6.06 -19.22 -28.84
N ASP A 673 5.79 -18.80 -30.07
CA ASP A 673 5.44 -17.42 -30.43
C ASP A 673 3.97 -17.24 -30.10
N VAL A 674 3.73 -16.68 -28.90
CA VAL A 674 2.37 -16.49 -28.39
C VAL A 674 1.68 -15.34 -29.10
N ASN A 675 2.44 -14.30 -29.49
CA ASN A 675 1.92 -13.14 -30.21
C ASN A 675 2.62 -12.94 -31.56
N PRO A 676 2.18 -13.63 -32.64
CA PRO A 676 2.81 -13.53 -33.94
C PRO A 676 2.83 -12.14 -34.60
N THR A 677 2.17 -11.16 -34.00
CA THR A 677 2.09 -9.79 -34.49
C THR A 677 2.90 -8.78 -33.69
N GLY A 678 3.46 -9.22 -32.55
CA GLY A 678 4.21 -8.37 -31.64
C GLY A 678 4.90 -9.18 -30.54
N SER A 679 5.14 -8.55 -29.40
CA SER A 679 5.68 -9.23 -28.21
C SER A 679 4.53 -9.72 -27.33
N SER A 680 4.60 -10.98 -26.87
CA SER A 680 3.66 -11.48 -25.85
C SER A 680 3.98 -11.03 -24.44
N SER A 681 5.18 -10.47 -24.21
CA SER A 681 5.69 -10.13 -22.87
C SER A 681 5.52 -11.29 -21.87
N ALA A 682 5.77 -12.50 -22.31
CA ALA A 682 5.57 -13.72 -21.53
C ALA A 682 6.33 -13.66 -20.20
N TYR A 683 5.64 -13.95 -19.08
CA TYR A 683 6.19 -13.87 -17.75
C TYR A 683 5.90 -15.16 -16.95
N PRO A 684 6.88 -16.09 -16.82
CA PRO A 684 6.72 -17.30 -16.02
C PRO A 684 6.48 -16.99 -14.54
N VAL A 685 5.47 -17.63 -13.94
CA VAL A 685 5.01 -17.37 -12.58
C VAL A 685 5.41 -18.50 -11.63
N ALA A 686 4.94 -19.72 -11.88
CA ALA A 686 5.15 -20.83 -10.97
C ALA A 686 4.97 -22.18 -11.68
N ARG A 687 5.58 -23.23 -11.10
CA ARG A 687 5.32 -24.60 -11.46
C ARG A 687 4.17 -25.18 -10.65
N LEU A 688 3.17 -25.74 -11.30
CA LEU A 688 2.07 -26.50 -10.72
C LEU A 688 2.08 -27.93 -11.29
N GLY A 689 2.64 -28.87 -10.52
CA GLY A 689 2.79 -30.26 -10.97
C GLY A 689 3.74 -30.40 -12.16
N ASP A 690 3.19 -30.80 -13.30
CA ASP A 690 3.89 -30.99 -14.58
C ASP A 690 3.76 -29.78 -15.55
N ARG A 691 3.27 -28.64 -15.07
CA ARG A 691 3.07 -27.43 -15.87
C ARG A 691 3.72 -26.22 -15.24
N VAL A 692 4.11 -25.26 -16.09
CA VAL A 692 4.45 -23.89 -15.71
C VAL A 692 3.28 -22.99 -16.08
N VAL A 693 2.83 -22.20 -15.13
CA VAL A 693 1.83 -21.13 -15.33
C VAL A 693 2.58 -19.82 -15.60
N PHE A 694 2.12 -19.04 -16.57
CA PHE A 694 2.74 -17.78 -16.98
C PHE A 694 1.70 -16.78 -17.47
N TRP A 695 2.05 -15.51 -17.47
CA TRP A 695 1.26 -14.43 -18.08
C TRP A 695 1.76 -14.22 -19.51
N ALA A 696 0.86 -13.96 -20.46
CA ALA A 696 1.22 -13.56 -21.83
C ALA A 696 0.04 -12.87 -22.53
N ASP A 697 0.36 -11.99 -23.48
CA ASP A 697 -0.56 -11.33 -24.39
C ASP A 697 -0.44 -11.94 -25.79
N ASP A 698 -1.53 -12.49 -26.32
CA ASP A 698 -1.57 -13.07 -27.67
C ASP A 698 -2.00 -12.07 -28.75
N GLY A 699 -2.12 -10.79 -28.40
CA GLY A 699 -2.59 -9.72 -29.27
C GLY A 699 -4.11 -9.71 -29.50
N THR A 700 -4.86 -10.60 -28.83
CA THR A 700 -6.32 -10.73 -28.97
C THR A 700 -7.05 -10.64 -27.64
N HIS A 701 -6.53 -11.33 -26.62
CA HIS A 701 -7.15 -11.42 -25.29
C HIS A 701 -6.48 -10.50 -24.25
N GLY A 702 -5.46 -9.72 -24.65
CA GLY A 702 -4.62 -8.97 -23.72
C GLY A 702 -3.74 -9.89 -22.87
N GLY A 703 -3.14 -9.32 -21.82
CA GLY A 703 -2.27 -10.10 -20.92
C GLY A 703 -3.08 -11.01 -19.99
N GLU A 704 -3.10 -12.31 -20.30
CA GLU A 704 -3.90 -13.31 -19.61
C GLU A 704 -3.06 -14.45 -19.05
N LEU A 705 -3.70 -15.37 -18.27
CA LEU A 705 -3.02 -16.50 -17.63
C LEU A 705 -2.98 -17.72 -18.57
N TRP A 706 -1.77 -18.22 -18.81
CA TRP A 706 -1.45 -19.34 -19.67
C TRP A 706 -0.80 -20.49 -18.90
N ALA A 707 -0.77 -21.66 -19.46
CA ALA A 707 0.01 -22.78 -18.96
C ALA A 707 0.74 -23.52 -20.08
N THR A 708 1.90 -24.10 -19.74
CA THR A 708 2.71 -24.93 -20.63
C THR A 708 3.19 -26.19 -19.92
N ASP A 709 3.26 -27.30 -20.62
CA ASP A 709 3.96 -28.54 -20.23
C ASP A 709 5.40 -28.59 -20.77
N GLY A 710 5.90 -27.49 -21.35
CA GLY A 710 7.20 -27.38 -21.99
C GLY A 710 7.20 -27.79 -23.47
N THR A 711 6.00 -28.02 -24.06
CA THR A 711 5.85 -28.27 -25.51
C THR A 711 4.94 -27.22 -26.15
N PRO A 712 5.12 -26.89 -27.45
CA PRO A 712 4.23 -25.97 -28.14
C PRO A 712 2.76 -26.39 -28.10
N THR A 713 2.49 -27.68 -28.25
CA THR A 713 1.12 -28.25 -28.26
C THR A 713 0.46 -28.30 -26.89
N GLY A 714 1.26 -28.33 -25.81
CA GLY A 714 0.78 -28.29 -24.43
C GLY A 714 0.74 -26.89 -23.84
N THR A 715 1.05 -25.86 -24.66
CA THR A 715 0.99 -24.44 -24.27
C THR A 715 -0.32 -23.84 -24.72
N ALA A 716 -1.13 -23.35 -23.77
CA ALA A 716 -2.47 -22.80 -24.05
C ALA A 716 -2.90 -21.76 -23.03
N LEU A 717 -3.77 -20.86 -23.47
CA LEU A 717 -4.53 -19.95 -22.61
C LEU A 717 -5.34 -20.78 -21.59
N LEU A 718 -5.15 -20.51 -20.30
CA LEU A 718 -5.95 -21.14 -19.25
C LEU A 718 -7.34 -20.53 -19.17
N LYS A 719 -7.38 -19.21 -19.18
CA LYS A 719 -8.60 -18.44 -19.05
C LYS A 719 -8.39 -17.01 -19.52
N ASP A 720 -9.32 -16.51 -20.32
CA ASP A 720 -9.54 -15.10 -20.56
C ASP A 720 -10.30 -14.56 -19.32
N ILE A 721 -9.53 -13.99 -18.37
CA ILE A 721 -10.06 -13.50 -17.08
C ILE A 721 -10.75 -12.15 -17.29
N ASN A 722 -10.16 -11.28 -18.12
CA ASN A 722 -10.72 -9.99 -18.49
C ASN A 722 -11.09 -9.98 -19.97
N PRO A 723 -12.31 -10.41 -20.35
CA PRO A 723 -12.68 -10.65 -21.74
C PRO A 723 -12.39 -9.51 -22.70
N GLY A 724 -11.60 -9.78 -23.73
CA GLY A 724 -11.22 -8.82 -24.77
C GLY A 724 -9.75 -8.43 -24.74
N PRO A 725 -9.33 -7.30 -25.36
CA PRO A 725 -7.91 -6.93 -25.45
C PRO A 725 -7.36 -6.28 -24.16
N ALA A 726 -8.16 -6.15 -23.12
CA ALA A 726 -7.73 -5.58 -21.84
C ALA A 726 -7.01 -6.63 -20.99
N GLN A 727 -5.96 -6.20 -20.29
CA GLN A 727 -5.12 -7.07 -19.47
C GLN A 727 -5.80 -7.46 -18.16
N SER A 728 -5.56 -8.68 -17.68
CA SER A 728 -5.94 -9.15 -16.35
C SER A 728 -4.77 -9.22 -15.36
N TYR A 729 -3.57 -8.79 -15.77
CA TYR A 729 -2.33 -8.92 -15.00
C TYR A 729 -2.49 -8.67 -13.52
N GLY A 730 -2.08 -9.66 -12.72
CA GLY A 730 -1.89 -9.54 -11.28
C GLY A 730 -0.41 -9.52 -10.92
N ALA A 731 -0.03 -8.60 -10.05
CA ALA A 731 1.26 -8.63 -9.38
C ALA A 731 1.09 -9.43 -8.08
N ARG A 732 2.06 -10.23 -7.70
CA ARG A 732 2.09 -11.01 -6.45
C ARG A 732 1.29 -12.29 -6.48
N TRP A 733 1.94 -13.34 -6.06
CA TRP A 733 1.37 -14.68 -6.00
C TRP A 733 2.06 -15.53 -4.92
N THR A 734 1.41 -16.63 -4.55
CA THR A 734 2.00 -17.68 -3.73
C THR A 734 1.46 -19.03 -4.13
N VAL A 735 2.25 -20.07 -3.93
CA VAL A 735 1.81 -21.46 -4.16
C VAL A 735 1.55 -22.14 -2.82
N LEU A 736 0.41 -22.80 -2.70
CA LEU A 736 0.07 -23.66 -1.59
C LEU A 736 -0.34 -25.03 -2.11
N GLY A 737 0.51 -26.04 -1.90
CA GLY A 737 0.33 -27.36 -2.47
C GLY A 737 0.37 -27.34 -4.00
N SER A 738 -0.73 -27.71 -4.66
CA SER A 738 -0.88 -27.67 -6.13
C SER A 738 -1.70 -26.48 -6.63
N THR A 739 -1.93 -25.48 -5.80
CA THR A 739 -2.77 -24.30 -6.13
C THR A 739 -1.93 -23.04 -6.08
N LEU A 740 -2.02 -22.22 -7.12
CA LEU A 740 -1.49 -20.87 -7.19
C LEU A 740 -2.59 -19.89 -6.76
N PHE A 741 -2.28 -19.00 -5.85
CA PHE A 741 -3.09 -17.85 -5.45
C PHE A 741 -2.46 -16.58 -5.99
N PHE A 742 -3.26 -15.71 -6.58
CA PHE A 742 -2.76 -14.51 -7.27
C PHE A 742 -3.84 -13.42 -7.30
N TRP A 743 -3.44 -12.21 -7.59
CA TRP A 743 -4.36 -11.11 -7.87
C TRP A 743 -4.64 -11.03 -9.36
N ALA A 744 -5.88 -10.79 -9.77
CA ALA A 744 -6.23 -10.53 -11.15
C ALA A 744 -7.41 -9.55 -11.28
N TYR A 745 -7.44 -8.86 -12.40
CA TYR A 745 -8.47 -7.91 -12.78
C TYR A 745 -9.38 -8.53 -13.85
N ASP A 746 -10.69 -8.57 -13.63
CA ASP A 746 -11.65 -9.19 -14.55
C ASP A 746 -12.61 -8.21 -15.24
N GLY A 747 -12.37 -6.90 -15.06
CA GLY A 747 -13.24 -5.87 -15.65
C GLY A 747 -14.56 -5.63 -14.91
N ILE A 748 -15.00 -6.53 -14.04
CA ILE A 748 -16.29 -6.50 -13.33
C ILE A 748 -16.08 -6.23 -11.85
N HIS A 749 -15.25 -7.05 -11.18
CA HIS A 749 -15.01 -7.00 -9.74
C HIS A 749 -13.75 -6.19 -9.36
N GLY A 750 -12.98 -5.71 -10.36
CA GLY A 750 -11.70 -5.05 -10.10
C GLY A 750 -10.59 -6.05 -9.81
N TYR A 751 -9.54 -5.60 -9.11
CA TYR A 751 -8.50 -6.51 -8.63
C TYR A 751 -8.97 -7.24 -7.38
N GLU A 752 -9.17 -8.53 -7.51
CA GLU A 752 -9.58 -9.42 -6.43
C GLU A 752 -8.67 -10.64 -6.35
N PRO A 753 -8.66 -11.42 -5.24
CA PRO A 753 -7.88 -12.63 -5.16
C PRO A 753 -8.50 -13.76 -5.99
N TRP A 754 -7.66 -14.38 -6.79
CA TRP A 754 -7.97 -15.53 -7.65
C TRP A 754 -7.14 -16.74 -7.26
N LYS A 755 -7.53 -17.90 -7.73
CA LYS A 755 -6.75 -19.13 -7.63
C LYS A 755 -6.80 -19.94 -8.91
N THR A 756 -5.76 -20.77 -9.12
CA THR A 756 -5.72 -21.77 -10.20
C THR A 756 -5.01 -23.04 -9.74
N ASP A 757 -5.46 -24.18 -10.25
CA ASP A 757 -4.77 -25.48 -10.17
C ASP A 757 -3.98 -25.81 -11.44
N GLY A 758 -3.81 -24.84 -12.34
CA GLY A 758 -3.18 -24.99 -13.66
C GLY A 758 -4.16 -25.46 -14.75
N THR A 759 -5.48 -25.43 -14.46
CA THR A 759 -6.52 -25.73 -15.45
C THR A 759 -7.50 -24.56 -15.62
N GLY A 760 -8.12 -24.46 -16.80
CA GLY A 760 -9.11 -23.40 -17.05
C GLY A 760 -10.31 -23.46 -16.07
N PRO A 761 -10.94 -24.64 -15.85
CA PRO A 761 -12.02 -24.75 -14.84
C PRO A 761 -11.59 -24.47 -13.40
N GLY A 762 -10.33 -24.74 -13.05
CA GLY A 762 -9.75 -24.48 -11.74
C GLY A 762 -9.29 -23.02 -11.55
N THR A 763 -9.30 -22.20 -12.61
CA THR A 763 -8.97 -20.77 -12.55
C THR A 763 -10.24 -19.98 -12.25
N VAL A 764 -10.40 -19.55 -10.98
CA VAL A 764 -11.63 -18.95 -10.48
C VAL A 764 -11.35 -17.80 -9.52
N LEU A 765 -12.24 -16.82 -9.50
CA LEU A 765 -12.30 -15.79 -8.45
C LEU A 765 -12.42 -16.48 -7.09
N LEU A 766 -11.57 -16.15 -6.16
CA LEU A 766 -11.60 -16.72 -4.80
C LEU A 766 -12.72 -16.10 -3.99
N ARG A 767 -12.79 -14.78 -4.00
CA ARG A 767 -13.85 -13.99 -3.36
C ARG A 767 -13.84 -12.56 -3.89
N ASP A 768 -15.03 -11.98 -4.11
CA ASP A 768 -15.23 -10.53 -4.27
C ASP A 768 -15.24 -9.90 -2.86
N ILE A 769 -14.07 -9.35 -2.45
CA ILE A 769 -13.89 -8.78 -1.11
C ILE A 769 -14.43 -7.35 -1.06
N ALA A 770 -14.19 -6.58 -2.12
CA ALA A 770 -14.65 -5.20 -2.25
C ALA A 770 -15.55 -5.05 -3.48
N PRO A 771 -16.85 -5.31 -3.34
CA PRO A 771 -17.76 -5.32 -4.49
C PRO A 771 -17.70 -4.08 -5.36
N GLY A 772 -17.53 -4.31 -6.66
CA GLY A 772 -17.47 -3.30 -7.68
C GLY A 772 -16.14 -3.24 -8.43
N PRO A 773 -16.03 -2.42 -9.48
CA PRO A 773 -14.94 -2.51 -10.44
C PRO A 773 -13.57 -2.01 -9.93
N MET A 774 -13.50 -1.53 -8.70
CA MET A 774 -12.25 -1.07 -8.10
C MET A 774 -11.46 -2.16 -7.37
N GLY A 775 -12.12 -3.29 -6.99
CA GLY A 775 -11.51 -4.42 -6.28
C GLY A 775 -10.97 -4.10 -4.89
N SER A 776 -10.33 -5.07 -4.27
CA SER A 776 -9.82 -5.03 -2.89
C SER A 776 -8.30 -4.86 -2.80
N MET A 777 -7.59 -4.87 -3.93
CA MET A 777 -6.13 -4.81 -3.97
C MET A 777 -5.59 -3.38 -3.88
N LEU A 778 -4.59 -3.19 -3.00
CA LEU A 778 -3.79 -1.96 -2.89
C LEU A 778 -2.27 -2.26 -2.84
N ILE A 779 -1.76 -3.17 -3.67
CA ILE A 779 -0.36 -3.67 -3.69
C ILE A 779 -0.10 -4.70 -2.58
N GLU A 780 -0.57 -5.93 -2.75
CA GLU A 780 -0.66 -6.87 -1.63
C GLU A 780 0.23 -8.11 -1.79
N HIS A 781 0.76 -8.58 -0.68
CA HIS A 781 1.57 -9.79 -0.60
C HIS A 781 0.70 -10.99 -0.20
N PHE A 782 1.04 -12.16 -0.74
CA PHE A 782 0.56 -13.44 -0.24
C PHE A 782 1.65 -14.15 0.53
N ALA A 783 1.28 -14.85 1.60
CA ALA A 783 2.13 -15.81 2.30
C ALA A 783 1.37 -17.11 2.53
N SER A 784 1.99 -18.24 2.24
CA SER A 784 1.42 -19.55 2.55
C SER A 784 1.85 -20.02 3.94
N ALA A 785 0.89 -20.48 4.74
CA ALA A 785 1.19 -20.99 6.08
C ALA A 785 0.26 -22.15 6.45
N GLY A 786 0.82 -23.33 6.66
CA GLY A 786 0.05 -24.54 6.92
C GLY A 786 -0.76 -24.95 5.69
N HIS A 787 -2.08 -24.89 5.79
CA HIS A 787 -3.04 -25.18 4.73
C HIS A 787 -3.86 -23.94 4.32
N GLU A 788 -3.42 -22.75 4.74
CA GLU A 788 -4.05 -21.48 4.44
C GLU A 788 -3.07 -20.52 3.75
N VAL A 789 -3.58 -19.59 3.01
CA VAL A 789 -2.85 -18.43 2.54
C VAL A 789 -3.29 -17.20 3.32
N PHE A 790 -2.34 -16.32 3.62
CA PHE A 790 -2.56 -15.05 4.26
C PHE A 790 -2.21 -13.93 3.29
N PHE A 791 -2.99 -12.87 3.30
CA PHE A 791 -2.78 -11.71 2.43
C PHE A 791 -3.43 -10.47 3.05
N THR A 792 -3.08 -9.31 2.57
CA THR A 792 -3.74 -8.07 2.95
C THR A 792 -4.72 -7.65 1.87
N ALA A 793 -5.87 -7.13 2.27
CA ALA A 793 -6.92 -6.65 1.38
C ALA A 793 -7.75 -5.57 2.07
N SER A 794 -8.34 -4.67 1.29
CA SER A 794 -9.29 -3.66 1.77
C SER A 794 -10.70 -4.03 1.33
N ASP A 795 -11.62 -4.18 2.28
CA ASP A 795 -13.06 -4.30 2.01
C ASP A 795 -13.73 -2.93 1.88
N ARG A 796 -12.95 -1.84 1.91
CA ARG A 796 -13.36 -0.43 1.85
C ARG A 796 -14.27 0.04 2.97
N VAL A 797 -14.47 -0.80 3.98
CA VAL A 797 -15.24 -0.49 5.20
C VAL A 797 -14.32 -0.47 6.40
N SER A 798 -13.40 -1.42 6.45
CA SER A 798 -12.48 -1.65 7.57
C SER A 798 -11.02 -1.29 7.24
N GLY A 799 -10.79 -0.64 6.08
CA GLY A 799 -9.45 -0.34 5.62
C GLY A 799 -8.69 -1.58 5.15
N ARG A 800 -7.37 -1.47 5.11
CA ARG A 800 -6.48 -2.57 4.73
C ARG A 800 -6.16 -3.42 5.95
N GLU A 801 -6.59 -4.66 5.91
CA GLU A 801 -6.46 -5.60 7.02
C GLU A 801 -5.88 -6.95 6.57
N LEU A 802 -5.45 -7.77 7.55
CA LEU A 802 -5.01 -9.14 7.28
C LEU A 802 -6.21 -10.04 7.00
N TRP A 803 -6.14 -10.78 5.89
CA TRP A 803 -7.09 -11.79 5.46
C TRP A 803 -6.44 -13.16 5.40
N ARG A 804 -7.24 -14.21 5.44
CA ARG A 804 -6.80 -15.58 5.20
C ARG A 804 -7.77 -16.30 4.29
N SER A 805 -7.30 -17.37 3.65
CA SER A 805 -8.12 -18.27 2.85
C SER A 805 -7.60 -19.70 2.90
N ASP A 806 -8.52 -20.66 2.99
CA ASP A 806 -8.28 -22.08 2.79
C ASP A 806 -8.45 -22.52 1.32
N GLY A 807 -8.60 -21.56 0.41
CA GLY A 807 -8.88 -21.79 -1.01
C GLY A 807 -10.38 -21.89 -1.33
N THR A 808 -11.28 -21.66 -0.37
CA THR A 808 -12.71 -21.55 -0.61
C THR A 808 -13.23 -20.13 -0.38
N GLU A 809 -14.32 -19.76 -1.06
CA GLU A 809 -14.96 -18.46 -0.83
C GLU A 809 -15.39 -18.27 0.64
N ALA A 810 -15.99 -19.31 1.24
CA ALA A 810 -16.46 -19.29 2.62
C ALA A 810 -15.29 -19.24 3.63
N GLY A 811 -14.16 -19.86 3.32
CA GLY A 811 -12.95 -19.86 4.14
C GLY A 811 -12.08 -18.62 3.94
N THR A 812 -12.44 -17.77 2.94
CA THR A 812 -11.76 -16.48 2.74
C THR A 812 -12.36 -15.43 3.66
N THR A 813 -11.65 -15.06 4.71
CA THR A 813 -12.17 -14.22 5.81
C THR A 813 -11.13 -13.23 6.30
N ARG A 814 -11.60 -12.05 6.75
CA ARG A 814 -10.76 -11.08 7.44
C ARG A 814 -10.31 -11.64 8.81
N VAL A 815 -9.04 -11.46 9.12
CA VAL A 815 -8.40 -11.91 10.37
C VAL A 815 -8.30 -10.78 11.39
N THR A 816 -7.96 -9.57 10.93
CA THR A 816 -7.72 -8.41 11.78
C THR A 816 -8.70 -7.27 11.52
N ASP A 817 -8.78 -6.36 12.46
CA ASP A 817 -9.38 -5.02 12.41
C ASP A 817 -8.60 -4.22 13.47
N LEU A 818 -7.30 -4.00 13.17
CA LEU A 818 -6.37 -3.41 14.13
C LEU A 818 -6.63 -1.91 14.31
N VAL A 819 -6.98 -1.23 13.22
CA VAL A 819 -7.38 0.17 13.20
C VAL A 819 -8.85 0.25 12.76
N PRO A 820 -9.82 0.27 13.70
CA PRO A 820 -11.23 0.26 13.34
C PRO A 820 -11.65 1.39 12.41
N GLY A 821 -12.41 1.06 11.37
CA GLY A 821 -12.82 1.97 10.32
C GLY A 821 -12.02 1.76 9.05
N ILE A 822 -11.91 2.79 8.20
CA ILE A 822 -11.16 2.70 6.95
C ILE A 822 -9.64 2.93 7.11
N GLY A 823 -9.15 3.04 8.34
CA GLY A 823 -7.70 3.08 8.63
C GLY A 823 -7.02 1.77 8.25
N ALA A 824 -5.79 1.83 7.76
CA ALA A 824 -5.03 0.63 7.44
C ALA A 824 -4.35 0.09 8.71
N GLY A 825 -4.77 -1.08 9.17
CA GLY A 825 -4.13 -1.79 10.29
C GLY A 825 -2.97 -2.68 9.85
N ALA A 826 -3.01 -3.22 8.63
CA ALA A 826 -2.00 -4.14 8.14
C ALA A 826 -1.14 -3.52 7.04
N VAL A 827 0.18 -3.65 7.16
CA VAL A 827 1.25 -3.36 6.19
C VAL A 827 1.40 -1.90 5.74
N PRO A 828 2.58 -1.29 5.96
CA PRO A 828 2.90 0.04 5.47
C PRO A 828 2.95 0.09 3.93
N TRP A 829 2.56 1.21 3.38
CA TRP A 829 2.77 1.51 1.96
C TRP A 829 4.26 1.76 1.74
N ASP A 830 5.02 0.74 1.39
CA ASP A 830 6.42 0.91 1.01
C ASP A 830 6.52 0.96 -0.52
N PHE A 831 6.99 2.08 -1.04
CA PHE A 831 7.27 2.26 -2.47
C PHE A 831 8.35 1.32 -3.02
N SER A 832 9.12 0.66 -2.17
CA SER A 832 10.08 -0.35 -2.61
C SER A 832 9.38 -1.70 -2.78
N MET A 833 8.94 -2.02 -3.98
CA MET A 833 8.18 -3.22 -4.38
C MET A 833 8.84 -4.58 -4.04
N ASN A 834 9.97 -4.62 -3.32
CA ASN A 834 10.77 -5.82 -3.13
C ASN A 834 10.95 -6.25 -1.67
N ARG A 835 10.35 -5.59 -0.66
CA ARG A 835 10.54 -5.97 0.74
C ARG A 835 9.50 -6.99 1.19
N THR A 836 9.96 -8.13 1.73
CA THR A 836 9.06 -9.14 2.31
C THR A 836 8.57 -8.65 3.68
N VAL A 837 7.26 -8.44 3.80
CA VAL A 837 6.58 -7.98 5.02
C VAL A 837 5.72 -9.05 5.68
N PHE A 838 5.75 -10.28 5.14
CA PHE A 838 5.11 -11.48 5.66
C PHE A 838 6.11 -12.62 5.68
N ALA A 839 6.09 -13.41 6.76
CA ALA A 839 6.80 -14.68 6.81
C ALA A 839 6.10 -15.66 7.75
N ARG A 840 6.21 -16.95 7.43
CA ARG A 840 5.91 -18.04 8.39
C ARG A 840 7.19 -18.42 9.09
N SER A 841 7.17 -18.50 10.43
CA SER A 841 8.28 -19.02 11.21
C SER A 841 7.78 -19.59 12.52
N GLY A 842 8.34 -20.70 12.99
CA GLY A 842 8.05 -21.30 14.30
C GLY A 842 6.56 -21.59 14.58
N GLY A 843 5.75 -21.92 13.55
CA GLY A 843 4.31 -22.15 13.70
C GLY A 843 3.48 -20.87 13.86
N ARG A 844 4.00 -19.74 13.44
CA ARG A 844 3.35 -18.43 13.42
C ARG A 844 3.46 -17.77 12.05
N VAL A 845 2.51 -16.92 11.70
CA VAL A 845 2.65 -15.93 10.64
C VAL A 845 3.07 -14.64 11.29
N PHE A 846 4.16 -14.06 10.82
CA PHE A 846 4.64 -12.75 11.20
C PHE A 846 4.31 -11.75 10.10
N PHE A 847 3.97 -10.54 10.49
CA PHE A 847 3.65 -9.46 9.55
C PHE A 847 3.90 -8.10 10.20
N THR A 848 4.13 -7.12 9.38
CA THR A 848 4.28 -5.72 9.79
C THR A 848 2.90 -5.08 9.82
N ALA A 849 2.51 -4.50 10.94
CA ALA A 849 1.21 -3.84 11.10
C ALA A 849 1.25 -2.74 12.15
N THR A 850 0.22 -1.90 12.18
CA THR A 850 -0.01 -0.87 13.21
C THR A 850 -1.39 -1.05 13.83
N ASP A 851 -1.52 -0.72 15.11
CA ASP A 851 -2.80 -0.55 15.80
C ASP A 851 -3.23 0.93 15.90
N GLY A 852 -2.53 1.82 15.16
CA GLY A 852 -2.72 3.25 15.22
C GLY A 852 -2.08 3.94 16.44
N THR A 853 -1.45 3.18 17.35
CA THR A 853 -0.82 3.70 18.57
C THR A 853 0.67 3.40 18.69
N THR A 854 1.12 2.24 18.19
CA THR A 854 2.51 1.76 18.32
C THR A 854 3.35 1.94 17.05
N GLY A 855 2.79 2.49 15.96
CA GLY A 855 3.46 2.55 14.68
C GLY A 855 3.43 1.23 13.93
N HIS A 856 4.23 1.13 12.86
CA HIS A 856 4.39 -0.12 12.12
C HIS A 856 5.42 -1.00 12.79
N GLU A 857 4.95 -2.03 13.46
CA GLU A 857 5.72 -2.92 14.31
C GLU A 857 5.57 -4.39 13.88
N LEU A 858 6.34 -5.29 14.51
CA LEU A 858 6.24 -6.72 14.25
C LEU A 858 5.08 -7.34 15.01
N TRP A 859 4.14 -7.89 14.25
CA TRP A 859 2.98 -8.64 14.76
C TRP A 859 3.07 -10.10 14.41
N SER A 860 2.41 -10.95 15.17
CA SER A 860 2.34 -12.37 14.85
C SER A 860 0.98 -12.98 15.16
N LEU A 861 0.64 -13.99 14.38
CA LEU A 861 -0.57 -14.82 14.52
C LEU A 861 -0.17 -16.30 14.57
N PRO A 862 -0.64 -17.10 15.55
CA PRO A 862 -0.45 -18.54 15.50
C PRO A 862 -1.13 -19.15 14.27
N VAL A 863 -0.43 -20.05 13.59
CA VAL A 863 -1.00 -20.78 12.44
C VAL A 863 -1.81 -21.95 12.94
N PRO A 864 -3.06 -22.16 12.50
CA PRO A 864 -3.79 -23.37 12.81
C PRO A 864 -3.01 -24.60 12.33
N THR A 865 -2.72 -25.52 13.22
CA THR A 865 -2.03 -26.76 12.87
C THR A 865 -3.05 -27.78 12.39
N LYS A 866 -2.73 -28.50 11.31
CA LYS A 866 -3.59 -29.54 10.76
C LYS A 866 -3.63 -30.75 11.71
N PHE A 867 -4.84 -31.19 12.08
CA PHE A 867 -4.99 -32.38 12.89
C PHE A 867 -5.02 -33.65 12.02
N HIS A 868 -4.11 -34.55 12.32
CA HIS A 868 -4.02 -35.88 11.70
C HIS A 868 -4.49 -36.93 12.70
N THR A 869 -5.55 -37.66 12.35
CA THR A 869 -6.00 -38.81 13.13
C THR A 869 -5.09 -40.02 12.88
N ILE A 870 -4.75 -40.71 13.92
CA ILE A 870 -4.08 -42.01 13.82
C ILE A 870 -4.95 -43.08 14.49
N VAL A 871 -4.70 -44.34 14.15
CA VAL A 871 -5.26 -45.45 14.98
C VAL A 871 -4.74 -45.27 16.38
N PRO A 872 -5.61 -45.19 17.41
CA PRO A 872 -5.17 -45.01 18.81
C PRO A 872 -4.05 -45.96 19.19
N CYS A 873 -2.96 -45.40 19.62
CA CYS A 873 -1.73 -46.15 19.88
C CYS A 873 -1.11 -45.77 21.21
N ARG A 874 -0.64 -46.76 21.96
CA ARG A 874 0.07 -46.57 23.22
C ARG A 874 1.53 -46.21 22.98
N VAL A 875 1.91 -45.02 23.43
CA VAL A 875 3.27 -44.48 23.32
C VAL A 875 4.10 -44.80 24.59
N ALA A 876 3.48 -44.86 25.77
CA ALA A 876 4.15 -45.23 27.02
C ALA A 876 3.22 -46.00 27.94
N ASP A 877 3.77 -46.99 28.66
CA ASP A 877 3.14 -47.74 29.75
C ASP A 877 4.22 -48.13 30.76
N THR A 878 4.28 -47.47 31.92
CA THR A 878 5.32 -47.71 32.91
C THR A 878 5.18 -49.06 33.64
N ARG A 879 4.08 -49.78 33.43
CA ARG A 879 3.90 -51.16 33.97
C ARG A 879 4.63 -52.21 33.14
N ASP A 880 4.98 -51.89 31.91
CA ASP A 880 5.73 -52.79 31.04
C ASP A 880 7.18 -52.90 31.52
N PRO A 881 7.87 -54.01 31.23
CA PRO A 881 9.30 -54.14 31.54
C PRO A 881 10.11 -52.98 30.98
N ALA A 882 11.23 -52.65 31.62
CA ALA A 882 12.10 -51.57 31.19
C ALA A 882 12.47 -51.66 29.70
N GLY A 883 12.16 -50.64 28.94
CA GLY A 883 12.34 -50.54 27.50
C GLY A 883 11.92 -49.15 26.95
N PRO A 884 11.84 -48.98 25.63
CA PRO A 884 11.53 -47.67 25.07
C PRO A 884 10.15 -47.08 25.47
N THR A 885 9.19 -47.93 25.84
CA THR A 885 7.82 -47.57 26.21
C THR A 885 7.48 -47.89 27.66
N GLY A 886 8.28 -48.74 28.32
CA GLY A 886 8.04 -49.24 29.66
C GLY A 886 9.06 -48.73 30.67
N GLY A 887 8.85 -49.03 31.96
CA GLY A 887 9.73 -48.64 33.05
C GLY A 887 9.24 -49.10 34.39
N ALA A 888 9.72 -48.48 35.47
CA ALA A 888 9.19 -48.67 36.82
C ALA A 888 8.11 -47.63 37.11
N PRO A 889 7.26 -47.84 38.12
CA PRO A 889 6.35 -46.81 38.61
C PRO A 889 7.12 -45.51 38.94
N LEU A 890 6.62 -44.38 38.50
CA LEU A 890 7.26 -43.08 38.67
C LEU A 890 7.19 -42.64 40.13
N GLY A 891 8.34 -42.38 40.73
CA GLY A 891 8.47 -41.84 42.07
C GLY A 891 8.15 -40.35 42.15
N SER A 892 7.78 -39.88 43.36
CA SER A 892 7.52 -38.45 43.58
C SER A 892 8.76 -37.63 43.24
N SER A 893 8.55 -36.55 42.41
CA SER A 893 9.58 -35.62 41.91
C SER A 893 10.55 -36.22 40.86
N GLU A 894 10.39 -37.46 40.44
CA GLU A 894 11.10 -38.03 39.31
C GLU A 894 10.56 -37.49 38.00
N THR A 895 11.44 -37.07 37.08
CA THR A 895 11.03 -36.63 35.75
C THR A 895 11.41 -37.67 34.72
N VAL A 896 10.42 -38.18 33.99
CA VAL A 896 10.63 -39.13 32.90
C VAL A 896 10.28 -38.45 31.59
N VAL A 897 11.18 -38.55 30.62
CA VAL A 897 10.99 -38.03 29.27
C VAL A 897 10.61 -39.18 28.33
N VAL A 898 9.47 -39.05 27.67
CA VAL A 898 8.96 -40.04 26.73
C VAL A 898 9.07 -39.47 25.32
N GLN A 899 9.82 -40.14 24.43
CA GLN A 899 9.89 -39.85 23.03
C GLN A 899 8.54 -40.21 22.37
N VAL A 900 7.91 -39.25 21.70
CA VAL A 900 6.60 -39.38 21.06
C VAL A 900 6.73 -39.47 19.54
N THR A 901 7.50 -38.57 18.94
CA THR A 901 7.74 -38.63 17.51
C THR A 901 8.56 -39.86 17.10
N GLY A 902 8.34 -40.34 15.89
CA GLY A 902 8.89 -41.61 15.39
C GLY A 902 8.14 -42.86 15.89
N ARG A 903 7.10 -42.68 16.75
CA ARG A 903 6.23 -43.76 17.22
C ARG A 903 4.84 -43.65 16.67
N CYS A 904 4.15 -44.76 16.46
CA CYS A 904 2.73 -44.76 16.03
C CYS A 904 2.47 -44.06 14.71
N GLY A 905 3.48 -43.84 13.86
CA GLY A 905 3.37 -43.06 12.66
C GLY A 905 3.33 -41.54 12.89
N ILE A 906 3.67 -41.04 14.08
CA ILE A 906 3.79 -39.61 14.38
C ILE A 906 5.11 -39.09 13.81
N PRO A 907 5.10 -38.18 12.84
CA PRO A 907 6.32 -37.68 12.22
C PRO A 907 7.15 -36.78 13.14
N SER A 908 8.41 -36.54 12.79
CA SER A 908 9.28 -35.59 13.52
C SER A 908 8.81 -34.14 13.45
N THR A 909 7.95 -33.83 12.49
CA THR A 909 7.33 -32.51 12.28
C THR A 909 6.14 -32.24 13.21
N ALA A 910 5.65 -33.25 13.95
CA ALA A 910 4.51 -33.05 14.84
C ALA A 910 4.83 -32.06 15.97
N LEU A 911 4.00 -31.03 16.11
CA LEU A 911 4.13 -29.95 17.09
C LEU A 911 3.38 -30.27 18.40
N SER A 912 2.27 -31.02 18.32
CA SER A 912 1.46 -31.44 19.45
C SER A 912 0.71 -32.74 19.15
N ILE A 913 0.13 -33.34 20.19
CA ILE A 913 -0.65 -34.57 20.03
C ILE A 913 -2.02 -34.46 20.71
N ALA A 914 -2.97 -35.24 20.22
CA ALA A 914 -4.21 -35.54 20.94
C ALA A 914 -3.97 -36.84 21.74
N ALA A 915 -3.92 -36.73 23.02
CA ALA A 915 -3.52 -37.83 23.88
C ALA A 915 -4.44 -38.03 25.10
N ASN A 916 -4.45 -39.26 25.58
CA ASN A 916 -5.05 -39.61 26.84
C ASN A 916 -3.96 -40.10 27.81
N VAL A 917 -3.73 -39.37 28.91
CA VAL A 917 -2.85 -39.81 29.96
C VAL A 917 -3.65 -40.49 31.04
N THR A 918 -3.24 -41.71 31.44
CA THR A 918 -3.91 -42.47 32.49
C THR A 918 -2.92 -42.66 33.63
N VAL A 919 -3.28 -42.22 34.81
CA VAL A 919 -2.57 -42.49 36.09
C VAL A 919 -3.21 -43.72 36.69
N VAL A 920 -2.39 -44.74 36.96
CA VAL A 920 -2.88 -46.05 37.42
C VAL A 920 -2.47 -46.32 38.88
N SER A 921 -3.46 -46.63 39.71
CA SER A 921 -3.30 -47.07 41.07
C SER A 921 -2.19 -46.36 41.88
N PRO A 922 -2.19 -45.04 41.98
CA PRO A 922 -1.18 -44.29 42.70
C PRO A 922 -1.15 -44.66 44.16
N SER A 923 0.04 -44.73 44.76
CA SER A 923 0.21 -45.13 46.18
C SER A 923 -0.09 -44.00 47.17
N ALA A 924 -0.14 -42.73 46.71
CA ALA A 924 -0.41 -41.55 47.52
C ALA A 924 -1.27 -40.49 46.76
N VAL A 925 -1.79 -39.54 47.50
CA VAL A 925 -2.47 -38.35 46.93
C VAL A 925 -1.45 -37.36 46.39
N GLY A 926 -1.76 -36.67 45.24
CA GLY A 926 -0.88 -35.67 44.64
C GLY A 926 -1.35 -35.19 43.28
N SER A 927 -0.41 -34.90 42.39
CA SER A 927 -0.66 -34.55 40.99
C SER A 927 0.43 -35.14 40.08
N LEU A 928 0.10 -35.34 38.80
CA LEU A 928 1.05 -35.63 37.74
C LEU A 928 1.13 -34.40 36.83
N SER A 929 2.30 -33.79 36.73
CA SER A 929 2.59 -32.73 35.77
C SER A 929 2.99 -33.32 34.42
N VAL A 930 2.36 -32.87 33.33
CA VAL A 930 2.70 -33.24 31.95
C VAL A 930 3.07 -31.96 31.19
N PHE A 931 4.22 -31.94 30.56
CA PHE A 931 4.76 -30.79 29.84
C PHE A 931 5.63 -31.20 28.64
N ALA A 932 5.92 -30.28 27.74
CA ALA A 932 6.83 -30.48 26.62
C ALA A 932 8.22 -30.94 27.13
N GLY A 933 8.90 -31.84 26.43
CA GLY A 933 10.20 -32.39 26.85
C GLY A 933 11.20 -31.26 27.11
N GLY A 934 11.75 -31.26 28.35
CA GLY A 934 12.67 -30.22 28.82
C GLY A 934 12.43 -29.81 30.28
N PRO A 935 12.97 -28.69 30.77
CA PRO A 935 12.72 -28.21 32.13
C PRO A 935 11.23 -27.81 32.31
N ILE A 936 10.75 -27.90 33.56
CA ILE A 936 9.37 -27.53 33.89
C ILE A 936 9.17 -26.02 33.59
N VAL A 937 8.17 -25.73 32.76
CA VAL A 937 7.76 -24.36 32.42
C VAL A 937 6.37 -24.06 33.00
N SER A 938 6.05 -22.81 33.23
CA SER A 938 4.70 -22.38 33.56
C SER A 938 3.73 -22.79 32.44
N GLY A 939 2.58 -23.42 32.77
CA GLY A 939 1.59 -23.92 31.81
C GLY A 939 1.55 -25.44 31.66
N SER A 940 2.25 -26.19 32.50
CA SER A 940 2.13 -27.66 32.53
C SER A 940 0.70 -28.11 32.89
N THR A 941 0.21 -29.15 32.18
CA THR A 941 -1.07 -29.78 32.50
C THR A 941 -0.94 -30.58 33.79
N GLN A 942 -1.82 -30.36 34.76
CA GLN A 942 -1.84 -31.06 36.04
C GLN A 942 -2.98 -32.09 36.05
N VAL A 943 -2.65 -33.35 36.27
CA VAL A 943 -3.60 -34.46 36.49
C VAL A 943 -3.68 -34.74 38.00
N PRO A 944 -4.81 -34.43 38.66
CA PRO A 944 -4.94 -34.72 40.10
C PRO A 944 -4.98 -36.21 40.35
N VAL A 945 -4.25 -36.66 41.41
CA VAL A 945 -3.99 -38.05 41.76
C VAL A 945 -4.61 -38.34 43.12
N THR A 946 -5.37 -39.45 43.21
CA THR A 946 -5.95 -39.94 44.47
C THR A 946 -5.46 -41.35 44.71
N ALA A 947 -4.97 -41.63 45.92
CA ALA A 947 -4.45 -42.94 46.27
C ALA A 947 -5.39 -44.10 45.92
N GLY A 948 -4.88 -45.13 45.25
CA GLY A 948 -5.60 -46.31 44.82
C GLY A 948 -6.63 -46.11 43.70
N LYS A 949 -6.79 -44.90 43.15
CA LYS A 949 -7.77 -44.62 42.08
C LYS A 949 -7.11 -44.32 40.74
N THR A 950 -7.40 -45.13 39.76
CA THR A 950 -7.02 -44.89 38.36
C THR A 950 -7.84 -43.73 37.77
N ARG A 951 -7.17 -42.79 37.11
CA ARG A 951 -7.75 -41.67 36.44
C ARG A 951 -7.17 -41.47 35.04
N ALA A 952 -7.98 -41.14 34.08
CA ALA A 952 -7.59 -40.75 32.73
C ALA A 952 -7.99 -39.30 32.45
N LEU A 953 -7.15 -38.58 31.74
CA LEU A 953 -7.39 -37.21 31.24
C LEU A 953 -7.05 -37.15 29.77
N HIS A 954 -8.01 -36.69 28.98
CA HIS A 954 -7.74 -36.33 27.57
C HIS A 954 -7.24 -34.91 27.46
N PHE A 955 -6.18 -34.66 26.68
CA PHE A 955 -5.56 -33.34 26.56
C PHE A 955 -4.77 -33.20 25.25
N LEU A 956 -4.35 -31.99 24.94
CA LEU A 956 -3.61 -31.63 23.73
C LEU A 956 -2.26 -31.01 24.12
N PRO A 957 -1.26 -31.82 24.51
CA PRO A 957 0.05 -31.28 24.91
C PRO A 957 0.89 -30.90 23.67
N GLY A 958 1.59 -29.77 23.74
CA GLY A 958 2.70 -29.47 22.85
C GLY A 958 3.86 -30.43 23.07
N LEU A 959 4.60 -30.76 22.01
CA LEU A 959 5.81 -31.57 22.10
C LEU A 959 7.04 -30.67 22.33
N GLY A 960 8.06 -31.16 23.05
CA GLY A 960 9.33 -30.45 23.12
C GLY A 960 10.09 -30.45 21.78
N THR A 961 11.14 -29.66 21.67
CA THR A 961 11.98 -29.53 20.46
C THR A 961 12.53 -30.86 19.94
N THR A 962 12.62 -31.86 20.80
CA THR A 962 13.01 -33.23 20.44
C THR A 962 11.82 -34.14 20.11
N GLY A 963 10.59 -33.61 20.04
CA GLY A 963 9.38 -34.41 19.81
C GLY A 963 8.97 -35.28 21.00
N SER A 964 9.24 -34.86 22.26
CA SER A 964 9.01 -35.62 23.47
C SER A 964 8.09 -34.92 24.46
N LEU A 965 7.53 -35.71 25.40
CA LEU A 965 6.78 -35.25 26.57
C LEU A 965 7.49 -35.66 27.86
N SER A 966 7.38 -34.83 28.88
CA SER A 966 7.88 -35.08 30.22
C SER A 966 6.74 -35.32 31.19
N PHE A 967 6.92 -36.29 32.10
CA PHE A 967 6.01 -36.62 33.20
C PHE A 967 6.72 -36.46 34.51
N ARG A 968 6.10 -35.76 35.46
CA ARG A 968 6.65 -35.58 36.81
C ARG A 968 5.54 -35.68 37.86
N PRO A 969 5.49 -36.78 38.64
CA PRO A 969 4.59 -36.87 39.77
C PRO A 969 5.04 -35.97 40.94
N SER A 970 4.08 -35.36 41.61
CA SER A 970 4.26 -34.64 42.87
C SER A 970 3.27 -35.25 43.87
N MET A 971 3.75 -36.22 44.68
CA MET A 971 2.91 -36.99 45.57
C MET A 971 3.36 -36.85 47.02
N GLN A 972 2.42 -36.95 47.95
CA GLN A 972 2.69 -36.93 49.37
C GLN A 972 3.48 -38.18 49.79
N ALA A 973 4.35 -38.05 50.84
CA ALA A 973 5.07 -39.11 51.46
C ALA A 973 5.91 -40.03 50.54
N GLY A 974 6.44 -39.51 49.46
CA GLY A 974 7.28 -40.26 48.51
C GLY A 974 6.55 -41.34 47.73
N GLY A 975 5.25 -41.19 47.52
CA GLY A 975 4.42 -42.11 46.72
C GLY A 975 4.89 -42.29 45.28
N SER A 976 4.39 -43.33 44.62
CA SER A 976 4.65 -43.64 43.20
C SER A 976 3.37 -43.92 42.45
N THR A 977 3.43 -43.86 41.12
CA THR A 977 2.29 -44.16 40.20
C THR A 977 2.77 -44.73 38.91
N ASP A 978 1.95 -45.54 38.27
CA ASP A 978 2.12 -45.88 36.86
C ASP A 978 1.39 -44.89 35.95
N VAL A 979 1.98 -44.68 34.79
CA VAL A 979 1.48 -43.73 33.78
C VAL A 979 1.38 -44.43 32.42
N LEU A 980 0.24 -44.25 31.77
CA LEU A 980 0.01 -44.69 30.41
C LEU A 980 -0.24 -43.47 29.54
N LEU A 981 0.32 -43.47 28.33
CA LEU A 981 0.08 -42.45 27.32
C LEU A 981 -0.44 -43.11 26.04
N ASP A 982 -1.69 -42.83 25.72
CA ASP A 982 -2.35 -43.26 24.48
C ASP A 982 -2.55 -42.02 23.56
N VAL A 983 -2.13 -42.10 22.30
CA VAL A 983 -2.26 -41.02 21.31
C VAL A 983 -3.27 -41.41 20.26
N SER A 984 -4.16 -40.50 19.91
CA SER A 984 -5.22 -40.68 18.91
C SER A 984 -5.06 -39.74 17.66
N GLY A 985 -4.12 -38.83 17.71
CA GLY A 985 -3.81 -37.94 16.62
C GLY A 985 -2.67 -36.98 16.93
N TYR A 986 -2.21 -36.25 15.94
CA TYR A 986 -1.16 -35.25 16.12
C TYR A 986 -1.49 -34.01 15.26
N PHE A 987 -0.83 -32.90 15.56
CA PHE A 987 -0.93 -31.65 14.85
C PHE A 987 0.43 -31.31 14.23
N GLU A 988 0.42 -31.00 12.94
CA GLU A 988 1.56 -30.47 12.17
C GLU A 988 1.35 -29.03 11.79
#